data_2ac84e2f442cca3e167c64cd5d3d1300
#
_entry.id   2ac84e2f442cca3e167c64cd5d3d1300
#
_cell.length_a   1.000
_cell.length_b   1.000
_cell.length_c   1.000
_cell.angle_alpha   90.00
_cell.angle_beta   90.00
_cell.angle_gamma   90.00
#
_symmetry.space_group_name_H-M   'P 1'
#
loop_
_entity.id
_entity.type
_entity.pdbx_description
1 polymer ?
#
loop_
_entity_poly.entity_id
_entity_poly.type
_entity_poly.pdbx_seq_one_letter_code
_entity_poly.pdbx_strand_id
1 'polypeptide(L)'
;MKKLLAMVLALVMTLSLAVSANAFKDDKSISDDYAEAVAVLNGMGVFKGYEDGSFQPKGNITRAEVSAIVYRVYTQDVKDAKASMYATYNKFSDMAGAGWAQGYIGYCANAELVKGYPDGTFKPSGKVTGYEVLAMILRAVGYDKNGEFSGADWALHVAQTAQQAGVLKNVKGVDLNAPASRELVAELLFRAIAEASTVTYTPAFGYVTDKVLNNAAPTLGYKNFKLEGKADADVFGRPATKWIYNVGDKKTLVVAKADVSYTTKVDECDIAKDLGISSSAKIEKGYVDGAKIAATAITSDKDGKINALKTTSIVGGQGMLTEIFDMGSDGYRVVEINTYLAQVTKVNAAYTDKNGHTVDASVNLKVWMDADNHEKVTNFVEVEAEGYVVDDYVLVTVSNPGTYAANVESIEKATVAGSGAYKSYTVAAATSTDADTITLGETKYNEAAKFFHGNKPANFGGSYDALADAYGNVIGLVSSAKNYLVIEAARWIGDGSTATGGKAVADVVLADGTRTPGVTIASVGNNAAKGNSSWTGYPIEGAFDTTYATNDAYYNHIIAYSVNADGTYALDGTVRGDFYAWAGTDMEKATITKGSTIMGNTTSAVGINDATVFLVKDLKTGVYTAYTGKQNVPSMTDADVCYITSGNYATLVAVTDYKLASNTFNAYVDADAVYTGRYNELGYQFAIYPEGTNDVKYVYSAQPNLPLTWADGTTTANRDGIYSFTVDSKDVVVSAKAVLATATSSVIGSDVDVNGYVGGSYKWDRNYVQANTGNTMYCDKTVNASKENTYWVDEATYIEVSYDSAYNMTGIKKVGGYQDIDWTAKPQVLVGYKMVGNVKQAQYVYVINVAAGAAADITSTPAVYADGIVKGQRILSTVFTVKGEDSLHNAVNVPVSNVAWSRVVDGKAEAVTNPLDEFASNVKYVATFTVTAPYGVKLAGVTSDWHDAQATLNGTTVTYEFSCNWN
;
A
#
# COMPACT_ATOMS: atom_id res chain seq x y z
N MET A 1 17.22 -23.53 16.23
CA MET A 1 16.04 -24.08 16.88
C MET A 1 15.47 -23.14 17.96
N LYS A 2 16.17 -22.69 19.02
CA LYS A 2 15.58 -21.82 20.06
C LYS A 2 15.11 -20.43 19.55
N LYS A 3 15.72 -19.83 18.55
CA LYS A 3 15.27 -18.55 17.96
C LYS A 3 14.07 -18.72 17.01
N LEU A 4 13.96 -19.87 16.35
CA LEU A 4 12.82 -20.22 15.52
C LEU A 4 11.58 -20.49 16.39
N LEU A 5 11.78 -21.17 17.53
CA LEU A 5 10.73 -21.45 18.52
C LEU A 5 10.17 -20.17 19.15
N ALA A 6 11.04 -19.17 19.41
CA ALA A 6 10.60 -17.86 19.94
C ALA A 6 9.82 -17.04 18.90
N MET A 7 10.15 -17.16 17.60
CA MET A 7 9.40 -16.53 16.52
C MET A 7 8.04 -17.18 16.28
N VAL A 8 7.98 -18.51 16.37
CA VAL A 8 6.74 -19.30 16.28
C VAL A 8 5.82 -18.99 17.47
N LEU A 9 6.37 -18.87 18.68
CA LEU A 9 5.59 -18.52 19.87
C LEU A 9 4.99 -17.09 19.77
N ALA A 10 5.73 -16.14 19.20
CA ALA A 10 5.23 -14.78 18.99
C ALA A 10 4.10 -14.72 17.96
N LEU A 11 4.10 -15.61 16.97
CA LEU A 11 3.08 -15.65 15.91
C LEU A 11 1.78 -16.35 16.35
N VAL A 12 1.90 -17.38 17.20
CA VAL A 12 0.73 -18.03 17.82
C VAL A 12 -0.05 -17.06 18.71
N MET A 13 0.66 -16.12 19.34
CA MET A 13 0.03 -15.10 20.19
C MET A 13 -0.74 -14.02 19.40
N THR A 14 -0.42 -13.81 18.09
CA THR A 14 -1.11 -12.78 17.31
C THR A 14 -2.46 -13.23 16.75
N LEU A 15 -2.70 -14.53 16.61
CA LEU A 15 -4.01 -15.09 16.25
C LEU A 15 -4.97 -15.18 17.43
N SER A 16 -4.45 -15.07 18.68
CA SER A 16 -5.28 -15.20 19.90
C SER A 16 -6.03 -13.93 20.28
N LEU A 17 -5.70 -12.79 19.70
CA LEU A 17 -6.30 -11.49 20.03
C LEU A 17 -7.00 -10.90 18.81
N ALA A 18 -8.17 -11.41 18.45
CA ALA A 18 -9.09 -10.68 17.57
C ALA A 18 -9.64 -9.47 18.35
N VAL A 19 -8.87 -8.38 18.41
CA VAL A 19 -9.35 -7.08 18.86
C VAL A 19 -9.97 -6.39 17.67
N SER A 20 -11.27 -6.05 17.78
CA SER A 20 -11.96 -5.27 16.77
C SER A 20 -11.24 -3.97 16.44
N ALA A 21 -11.23 -3.63 15.18
CA ALA A 21 -10.88 -2.40 14.47
C ALA A 21 -10.47 -1.19 15.35
N ASN A 22 -9.25 -1.18 15.83
CA ASN A 22 -8.40 -0.06 16.28
C ASN A 22 -7.09 -0.61 16.85
N ALA A 23 -6.50 -1.56 16.14
CA ALA A 23 -5.22 -2.14 16.49
C ALA A 23 -4.11 -1.08 16.40
N PHE A 24 -3.27 -1.00 17.42
CA PHE A 24 -2.06 -0.20 17.33
C PHE A 24 -1.02 -0.90 16.44
N LYS A 25 -0.18 -0.15 15.77
CA LYS A 25 0.87 -0.71 14.90
C LYS A 25 1.81 -1.69 15.64
N ASP A 26 1.91 -1.55 16.95
CA ASP A 26 2.76 -2.35 17.84
C ASP A 26 1.98 -3.25 18.80
N ASP A 27 0.74 -3.60 18.47
CA ASP A 27 -0.13 -4.49 19.28
C ASP A 27 0.57 -5.80 19.66
N LYS A 28 1.35 -6.36 18.72
CA LYS A 28 2.16 -7.57 18.95
C LYS A 28 3.18 -7.44 20.09
N SER A 29 3.48 -6.23 20.55
CA SER A 29 4.40 -5.94 21.64
C SER A 29 3.71 -5.81 23.00
N ILE A 30 2.37 -5.81 23.03
CA ILE A 30 1.58 -5.78 24.26
C ILE A 30 1.69 -7.16 24.94
N SER A 31 1.90 -7.18 26.25
CA SER A 31 1.89 -8.44 27.00
C SER A 31 0.49 -9.04 27.01
N ASP A 32 0.38 -10.35 26.81
CA ASP A 32 -0.91 -11.07 26.82
C ASP A 32 -1.74 -10.78 28.07
N ASP A 33 -1.09 -10.75 29.22
CA ASP A 33 -1.75 -10.52 30.52
C ASP A 33 -2.38 -9.13 30.63
N TYR A 34 -1.94 -8.15 29.77
CA TYR A 34 -2.41 -6.77 29.79
C TYR A 34 -3.20 -6.37 28.55
N ALA A 35 -3.31 -7.25 27.57
CA ALA A 35 -3.95 -6.97 26.29
C ALA A 35 -5.45 -6.62 26.44
N GLU A 36 -6.17 -7.31 27.36
CA GLU A 36 -7.57 -6.99 27.68
C GLU A 36 -7.72 -5.54 28.14
N ALA A 37 -6.88 -5.13 29.09
CA ALA A 37 -6.92 -3.78 29.63
C ALA A 37 -6.67 -2.72 28.58
N VAL A 38 -5.64 -2.93 27.74
CA VAL A 38 -5.31 -2.00 26.66
C VAL A 38 -6.46 -1.91 25.66
N ALA A 39 -7.00 -3.04 25.21
CA ALA A 39 -8.10 -3.08 24.24
C ALA A 39 -9.35 -2.36 24.74
N VAL A 40 -9.80 -2.65 25.97
CA VAL A 40 -11.01 -2.05 26.53
C VAL A 40 -10.84 -0.55 26.75
N LEU A 41 -9.71 -0.12 27.33
CA LEU A 41 -9.45 1.30 27.59
C LEU A 41 -9.26 2.12 26.31
N ASN A 42 -8.68 1.51 25.26
CA ASN A 42 -8.60 2.13 23.93
C ASN A 42 -9.98 2.28 23.31
N GLY A 43 -10.79 1.21 23.25
CA GLY A 43 -12.16 1.25 22.73
C GLY A 43 -13.06 2.24 23.47
N MET A 44 -12.85 2.44 24.78
CA MET A 44 -13.50 3.50 25.55
C MET A 44 -12.97 4.92 25.25
N GLY A 45 -11.85 5.05 24.52
CA GLY A 45 -11.15 6.31 24.27
C GLY A 45 -10.46 6.93 25.50
N VAL A 46 -10.33 6.16 26.58
CA VAL A 46 -9.66 6.59 27.81
C VAL A 46 -8.15 6.58 27.65
N PHE A 47 -7.62 5.51 27.05
CA PHE A 47 -6.20 5.37 26.75
C PHE A 47 -6.01 5.48 25.24
N LYS A 48 -5.21 6.45 24.79
CA LYS A 48 -4.99 6.77 23.37
C LYS A 48 -3.57 6.40 22.96
N GLY A 49 -3.40 5.97 21.70
CA GLY A 49 -2.08 5.83 21.07
C GLY A 49 -1.43 7.17 20.76
N TYR A 50 -0.23 7.09 20.23
CA TYR A 50 0.52 8.25 19.72
C TYR A 50 0.09 8.57 18.26
N GLU A 51 0.47 9.76 17.79
CA GLU A 51 0.13 10.23 16.44
C GLU A 51 0.66 9.31 15.32
N ASP A 52 1.75 8.58 15.59
CA ASP A 52 2.30 7.60 14.67
C ASP A 52 1.50 6.29 14.60
N GLY A 53 0.42 6.16 15.38
CA GLY A 53 -0.43 4.97 15.48
C GLY A 53 0.12 3.88 16.40
N SER A 54 1.21 4.12 17.15
CA SER A 54 1.75 3.17 18.13
C SER A 54 1.12 3.34 19.52
N PHE A 55 1.14 2.27 20.31
CA PHE A 55 0.80 2.31 21.74
C PHE A 55 2.03 2.46 22.63
N GLN A 56 3.16 1.94 22.22
CA GLN A 56 4.43 1.85 22.95
C GLN A 56 4.28 1.15 24.32
N PRO A 57 3.84 -0.11 24.37
CA PRO A 57 3.46 -0.81 25.60
C PRO A 57 4.56 -0.83 26.65
N LYS A 58 5.80 -1.02 26.26
CA LYS A 58 6.98 -1.08 27.13
C LYS A 58 7.56 0.31 27.46
N GLY A 59 7.05 1.36 26.83
CA GLY A 59 7.46 2.74 27.07
C GLY A 59 7.03 3.21 28.48
N ASN A 60 7.93 3.93 29.17
CA ASN A 60 7.61 4.51 30.47
C ASN A 60 6.70 5.74 30.31
N ILE A 61 5.60 5.78 31.03
CA ILE A 61 4.61 6.85 30.99
C ILE A 61 5.01 8.03 31.89
N THR A 62 4.58 9.23 31.50
CA THR A 62 4.81 10.45 32.28
C THR A 62 3.64 10.76 33.21
N ARG A 63 3.91 11.57 34.24
CA ARG A 63 2.87 12.05 35.17
C ARG A 63 1.78 12.87 34.45
N ALA A 64 2.16 13.64 33.44
CA ALA A 64 1.22 14.38 32.59
C ALA A 64 0.26 13.43 31.82
N GLU A 65 0.79 12.36 31.20
CA GLU A 65 -0.01 11.38 30.48
C GLU A 65 -0.97 10.64 31.41
N VAL A 66 -0.51 10.20 32.60
CA VAL A 66 -1.40 9.57 33.59
C VAL A 66 -2.50 10.53 34.06
N SER A 67 -2.17 11.82 34.25
CA SER A 67 -3.19 12.81 34.61
C SER A 67 -4.28 12.94 33.55
N ALA A 68 -3.91 12.92 32.27
CA ALA A 68 -4.88 12.95 31.18
C ALA A 68 -5.78 11.69 31.17
N ILE A 69 -5.21 10.53 31.45
CA ILE A 69 -5.94 9.26 31.53
C ILE A 69 -6.93 9.28 32.72
N VAL A 70 -6.46 9.66 33.90
CA VAL A 70 -7.30 9.76 35.11
C VAL A 70 -8.40 10.82 34.95
N TYR A 71 -8.09 11.96 34.28
CA TYR A 71 -9.08 12.97 33.92
C TYR A 71 -10.21 12.39 33.07
N ARG A 72 -9.87 11.67 31.99
CA ARG A 72 -10.87 11.07 31.08
C ARG A 72 -11.76 10.07 31.80
N VAL A 73 -11.18 9.23 32.66
CA VAL A 73 -11.93 8.26 33.46
C VAL A 73 -12.89 8.95 34.41
N TYR A 74 -12.43 9.98 35.09
CA TYR A 74 -13.21 10.63 36.14
C TYR A 74 -14.29 11.56 35.59
N THR A 75 -14.00 12.28 34.51
CA THR A 75 -14.91 13.28 33.90
C THR A 75 -15.76 12.73 32.76
N GLN A 76 -15.45 11.54 32.22
CA GLN A 76 -16.05 10.97 31.01
C GLN A 76 -15.76 11.79 29.72
N ASP A 77 -14.87 12.77 29.78
CA ASP A 77 -14.49 13.62 28.64
C ASP A 77 -13.39 12.93 27.80
N VAL A 78 -13.72 11.81 27.17
CA VAL A 78 -12.79 11.02 26.35
C VAL A 78 -12.37 11.73 25.06
N LYS A 79 -13.12 12.76 24.66
CA LYS A 79 -12.78 13.62 23.49
C LYS A 79 -11.90 14.81 23.85
N ASP A 80 -11.58 14.98 25.15
CA ASP A 80 -10.76 16.08 25.67
C ASP A 80 -11.35 17.50 25.44
N ALA A 81 -12.66 17.56 25.20
CA ALA A 81 -13.35 18.80 24.79
C ALA A 81 -13.33 19.92 25.86
N LYS A 82 -13.18 19.54 27.12
CA LYS A 82 -13.26 20.49 28.26
C LYS A 82 -11.94 20.63 29.01
N ALA A 83 -10.92 19.86 28.69
CA ALA A 83 -9.65 19.86 29.43
C ALA A 83 -8.98 21.23 29.48
N SER A 84 -8.97 21.96 28.36
CA SER A 84 -8.37 23.31 28.27
C SER A 84 -9.00 24.34 29.20
N MET A 85 -10.27 24.13 29.60
CA MET A 85 -10.97 25.06 30.51
C MET A 85 -10.34 25.10 31.90
N TYR A 86 -9.60 24.07 32.28
CA TYR A 86 -8.95 23.94 33.57
C TYR A 86 -7.45 24.31 33.56
N ALA A 87 -6.94 24.84 32.45
CA ALA A 87 -5.52 25.20 32.30
C ALA A 87 -5.07 26.30 33.27
N THR A 88 -6.01 27.10 33.77
CA THR A 88 -5.76 28.17 34.77
C THR A 88 -5.70 27.66 36.21
N TYR A 89 -6.07 26.39 36.47
CA TYR A 89 -5.98 25.79 37.78
C TYR A 89 -4.53 25.42 38.11
N ASN A 90 -3.77 26.42 38.54
CA ASN A 90 -2.32 26.30 38.64
C ASN A 90 -1.90 26.13 40.07
N LYS A 91 -1.86 24.88 40.61
CA LYS A 91 -1.47 24.54 41.97
C LYS A 91 0.02 24.26 42.17
N PHE A 92 0.78 24.09 41.07
CA PHE A 92 2.19 23.69 41.13
C PHE A 92 3.06 24.74 40.41
N SER A 93 4.30 24.89 40.91
CA SER A 93 5.23 25.92 40.46
C SER A 93 5.75 25.69 39.02
N ASP A 94 5.71 24.44 38.53
CA ASP A 94 6.28 24.03 37.24
C ASP A 94 5.21 23.81 36.14
N MET A 95 3.99 24.29 36.35
CA MET A 95 2.89 24.13 35.41
C MET A 95 3.12 24.80 34.05
N ALA A 96 3.94 25.87 33.99
CA ALA A 96 4.30 26.50 32.73
C ALA A 96 4.98 25.50 31.76
N GLY A 97 5.71 24.52 32.29
CA GLY A 97 6.35 23.44 31.52
C GLY A 97 5.42 22.27 31.19
N ALA A 98 4.16 22.28 31.65
CA ALA A 98 3.23 21.17 31.42
C ALA A 98 2.66 21.13 30.00
N GLY A 99 2.76 22.25 29.23
CA GLY A 99 2.30 22.34 27.85
C GLY A 99 0.83 21.90 27.68
N TRP A 100 0.58 20.95 26.79
CA TRP A 100 -0.74 20.39 26.51
C TRP A 100 -1.46 19.82 27.74
N ALA A 101 -0.72 19.43 28.78
CA ALA A 101 -1.25 18.72 29.96
C ALA A 101 -1.78 19.65 31.05
N GLN A 102 -1.62 20.96 30.94
CA GLN A 102 -2.01 21.93 31.98
C GLN A 102 -3.45 21.75 32.46
N GLY A 103 -4.40 21.59 31.53
CA GLY A 103 -5.82 21.43 31.90
C GLY A 103 -6.13 20.13 32.60
N TYR A 104 -5.52 19.03 32.19
CA TYR A 104 -5.69 17.72 32.82
C TYR A 104 -5.10 17.72 34.24
N ILE A 105 -3.90 18.20 34.41
CA ILE A 105 -3.25 18.32 35.72
C ILE A 105 -4.03 19.28 36.63
N GLY A 106 -4.44 20.43 36.09
CA GLY A 106 -5.22 21.43 36.84
C GLY A 106 -6.54 20.87 37.38
N TYR A 107 -7.30 20.16 36.53
CA TYR A 107 -8.51 19.49 36.96
C TYR A 107 -8.23 18.43 38.02
N CYS A 108 -7.32 17.51 37.73
CA CYS A 108 -7.01 16.37 38.64
C CYS A 108 -6.46 16.85 39.99
N ALA A 109 -5.67 17.93 40.02
CA ALA A 109 -5.19 18.52 41.26
C ALA A 109 -6.30 19.24 42.04
N ASN A 110 -7.25 19.89 41.36
CA ASN A 110 -8.39 20.51 42.00
C ASN A 110 -9.38 19.47 42.56
N ALA A 111 -9.55 18.36 41.86
CA ALA A 111 -10.37 17.22 42.30
C ALA A 111 -9.64 16.27 43.25
N GLU A 112 -8.41 16.59 43.67
CA GLU A 112 -7.59 15.81 44.61
C GLU A 112 -7.21 14.40 44.10
N LEU A 113 -7.30 14.18 42.81
CA LEU A 113 -6.92 12.92 42.19
C LEU A 113 -5.41 12.77 42.06
N VAL A 114 -4.72 13.90 41.90
CA VAL A 114 -3.26 13.94 41.84
C VAL A 114 -2.73 14.91 42.91
N LYS A 115 -1.57 14.60 43.45
CA LYS A 115 -0.84 15.46 44.39
C LYS A 115 0.55 15.76 43.80
N GLY A 116 1.10 16.93 44.11
CA GLY A 116 2.48 17.31 43.76
C GLY A 116 3.49 16.74 44.77
N TYR A 117 4.74 17.11 44.54
CA TYR A 117 5.81 16.77 45.48
C TYR A 117 5.93 17.82 46.58
N PRO A 118 6.64 17.50 47.69
CA PRO A 118 6.82 18.43 48.81
C PRO A 118 7.52 19.74 48.43
N ASP A 119 8.25 19.77 47.30
CA ASP A 119 8.91 20.96 46.75
C ASP A 119 7.95 21.92 46.01
N GLY A 120 6.66 21.61 45.99
CA GLY A 120 5.65 22.39 45.30
C GLY A 120 5.59 22.17 43.78
N THR A 121 6.33 21.22 43.24
CA THR A 121 6.30 20.85 41.80
C THR A 121 5.36 19.70 41.53
N PHE A 122 4.95 19.54 40.25
CA PHE A 122 4.22 18.37 39.75
C PHE A 122 5.12 17.41 38.97
N LYS A 123 6.14 17.93 38.29
CA LYS A 123 7.06 17.23 37.37
C LYS A 123 6.31 16.59 36.20
N PRO A 124 5.65 17.35 35.33
CA PRO A 124 4.78 16.83 34.27
C PRO A 124 5.47 15.79 33.35
N SER A 125 6.71 16.04 32.98
CA SER A 125 7.52 15.14 32.14
C SER A 125 8.22 14.01 32.90
N GLY A 126 8.09 14.01 34.25
CA GLY A 126 8.68 12.96 35.09
C GLY A 126 8.01 11.62 34.85
N LYS A 127 8.79 10.56 34.80
CA LYS A 127 8.26 9.20 34.72
C LYS A 127 7.65 8.84 36.07
N VAL A 128 6.48 8.18 36.05
CA VAL A 128 5.78 7.76 37.25
C VAL A 128 6.14 6.33 37.65
N THR A 129 6.23 6.06 38.93
CA THR A 129 6.34 4.69 39.43
C THR A 129 4.96 4.02 39.51
N GLY A 130 4.94 2.67 39.59
CA GLY A 130 3.68 1.92 39.76
C GLY A 130 2.88 2.37 40.99
N TYR A 131 3.57 2.67 42.12
CA TYR A 131 2.88 3.16 43.31
C TYR A 131 2.31 4.57 43.13
N GLU A 132 2.99 5.46 42.43
CA GLU A 132 2.46 6.80 42.11
C GLU A 132 1.20 6.71 41.25
N VAL A 133 1.20 5.82 40.24
CA VAL A 133 0.04 5.55 39.40
C VAL A 133 -1.11 5.00 40.23
N LEU A 134 -0.86 3.99 41.07
CA LEU A 134 -1.87 3.39 41.95
C LEU A 134 -2.49 4.44 42.86
N ALA A 135 -1.68 5.33 43.43
CA ALA A 135 -2.19 6.41 44.28
C ALA A 135 -3.17 7.33 43.53
N MET A 136 -2.88 7.67 42.26
CA MET A 136 -3.77 8.48 41.45
C MET A 136 -5.07 7.74 41.11
N ILE A 137 -4.97 6.48 40.73
CA ILE A 137 -6.13 5.64 40.39
C ILE A 137 -7.02 5.38 41.60
N LEU A 138 -6.44 5.01 42.76
CA LEU A 138 -7.19 4.72 43.94
C LEU A 138 -7.92 5.95 44.49
N ARG A 139 -7.36 7.15 44.36
CA ARG A 139 -8.09 8.39 44.67
C ARG A 139 -9.32 8.57 43.78
N ALA A 140 -9.23 8.20 42.51
CA ALA A 140 -10.38 8.25 41.59
C ALA A 140 -11.48 7.24 42.02
N VAL A 141 -11.13 6.11 42.61
CA VAL A 141 -12.06 5.11 43.16
C VAL A 141 -12.66 5.54 44.51
N GLY A 142 -12.05 6.51 45.20
CA GLY A 142 -12.60 7.11 46.44
C GLY A 142 -11.70 7.01 47.66
N TYR A 143 -10.53 6.40 47.58
CA TYR A 143 -9.56 6.30 48.68
C TYR A 143 -8.76 7.60 48.90
N ASP A 144 -7.92 7.63 49.92
CA ASP A 144 -7.03 8.73 50.32
C ASP A 144 -7.78 10.00 50.81
N LYS A 145 -8.98 9.85 51.33
CA LYS A 145 -9.78 10.98 51.80
C LYS A 145 -9.30 11.49 53.18
N ASN A 146 -8.58 10.65 53.89
CA ASN A 146 -7.98 10.98 55.19
C ASN A 146 -6.45 11.17 55.10
N GLY A 147 -5.90 11.20 53.89
CA GLY A 147 -4.47 11.44 53.69
C GLY A 147 -3.55 10.22 53.85
N GLU A 148 -4.09 9.01 53.76
CA GLU A 148 -3.36 7.74 53.95
C GLU A 148 -2.19 7.55 52.99
N PHE A 149 -2.28 8.14 51.76
CA PHE A 149 -1.22 8.05 50.75
C PHE A 149 -0.23 9.22 50.85
N SER A 150 0.18 9.52 52.11
CA SER A 150 1.16 10.54 52.45
C SER A 150 2.07 10.09 53.59
N GLY A 151 3.21 10.76 53.81
CA GLY A 151 4.18 10.38 54.81
C GLY A 151 5.22 9.36 54.33
N ALA A 152 6.04 8.82 55.22
CA ALA A 152 7.14 7.91 54.89
C ALA A 152 6.66 6.57 54.29
N ASP A 153 5.53 6.06 54.81
CA ASP A 153 4.99 4.74 54.46
C ASP A 153 3.89 4.79 53.39
N TRP A 154 3.78 5.90 52.66
CA TRP A 154 2.73 6.12 51.67
C TRP A 154 2.61 4.99 50.65
N ALA A 155 3.74 4.47 50.16
CA ALA A 155 3.78 3.41 49.15
C ALA A 155 3.26 2.08 49.70
N LEU A 156 3.52 1.78 51.00
CA LEU A 156 3.00 0.60 51.66
C LEU A 156 1.46 0.70 51.80
N HIS A 157 0.95 1.86 52.20
CA HIS A 157 -0.51 2.08 52.27
C HIS A 157 -1.18 1.96 50.90
N VAL A 158 -0.58 2.49 49.88
CA VAL A 158 -1.04 2.33 48.48
C VAL A 158 -1.06 0.85 48.08
N ALA A 159 0.03 0.11 48.34
CA ALA A 159 0.13 -1.32 48.03
C ALA A 159 -0.96 -2.14 48.76
N GLN A 160 -1.13 -1.92 50.05
CA GLN A 160 -2.17 -2.61 50.82
C GLN A 160 -3.56 -2.32 50.30
N THR A 161 -3.87 -1.05 50.04
CA THR A 161 -5.17 -0.64 49.48
C THR A 161 -5.41 -1.23 48.09
N ALA A 162 -4.42 -1.21 47.22
CA ALA A 162 -4.50 -1.79 45.87
C ALA A 162 -4.73 -3.30 45.92
N GLN A 163 -4.06 -4.01 46.85
CA GLN A 163 -4.25 -5.45 47.04
C GLN A 163 -5.66 -5.77 47.56
N GLN A 164 -6.14 -5.03 48.56
CA GLN A 164 -7.48 -5.19 49.12
C GLN A 164 -8.58 -4.89 48.12
N ALA A 165 -8.37 -3.88 47.27
CA ALA A 165 -9.28 -3.52 46.20
C ALA A 165 -9.22 -4.45 44.95
N GLY A 166 -8.30 -5.43 44.92
CA GLY A 166 -8.14 -6.39 43.84
C GLY A 166 -7.40 -5.85 42.62
N VAL A 167 -6.87 -4.61 42.64
CA VAL A 167 -6.23 -3.95 41.49
C VAL A 167 -4.93 -4.65 41.08
N LEU A 168 -4.27 -5.38 41.97
CA LEU A 168 -3.02 -6.08 41.72
C LEU A 168 -3.20 -7.56 41.32
N LYS A 169 -4.41 -8.02 41.06
CA LYS A 169 -4.75 -9.43 40.78
C LYS A 169 -3.87 -10.06 39.68
N ASN A 170 -3.61 -9.35 38.59
CA ASN A 170 -2.81 -9.85 37.45
C ASN A 170 -1.37 -9.33 37.44
N VAL A 171 -0.97 -8.55 38.45
CA VAL A 171 0.37 -7.96 38.51
C VAL A 171 1.29 -8.84 39.32
N LYS A 172 2.08 -9.69 38.66
CA LYS A 172 3.02 -10.62 39.31
C LYS A 172 4.45 -10.35 38.85
N GLY A 173 5.38 -10.30 39.76
CA GLY A 173 6.82 -10.16 39.47
C GLY A 173 7.21 -8.77 38.93
N VAL A 174 6.37 -7.74 39.09
CA VAL A 174 6.64 -6.36 38.64
C VAL A 174 7.15 -5.54 39.83
N ASP A 175 8.25 -4.80 39.60
CA ASP A 175 8.73 -3.81 40.57
C ASP A 175 7.92 -2.50 40.43
N LEU A 176 7.01 -2.28 41.37
CA LEU A 176 6.16 -1.09 41.41
C LEU A 176 6.90 0.18 41.86
N ASN A 177 8.16 0.08 42.33
CA ASN A 177 9.03 1.26 42.56
C ASN A 177 9.70 1.76 41.27
N ALA A 178 9.79 0.92 40.25
CA ALA A 178 10.35 1.31 38.96
C ALA A 178 9.36 2.20 38.16
N PRO A 179 9.86 2.97 37.17
CA PRO A 179 8.99 3.66 36.25
C PRO A 179 8.01 2.71 35.54
N ALA A 180 6.72 3.00 35.64
CA ALA A 180 5.67 2.18 35.08
C ALA A 180 5.62 2.22 33.56
N SER A 181 5.49 1.07 32.92
CA SER A 181 5.22 0.97 31.49
C SER A 181 3.77 1.34 31.19
N ARG A 182 3.50 1.75 29.93
CA ARG A 182 2.14 2.15 29.52
C ARG A 182 1.15 0.98 29.62
N GLU A 183 1.55 -0.24 29.28
CA GLU A 183 0.69 -1.43 29.43
C GLU A 183 0.40 -1.79 30.89
N LEU A 184 1.38 -1.63 31.79
CA LEU A 184 1.16 -1.81 33.23
C LEU A 184 0.13 -0.80 33.75
N VAL A 185 0.23 0.47 33.34
CA VAL A 185 -0.73 1.50 33.74
C VAL A 185 -2.13 1.19 33.23
N ALA A 186 -2.24 0.66 31.99
CA ALA A 186 -3.52 0.22 31.45
C ALA A 186 -4.12 -0.91 32.32
N GLU A 187 -3.34 -1.91 32.71
CA GLU A 187 -3.81 -3.00 33.56
C GLU A 187 -4.27 -2.51 34.93
N LEU A 188 -3.43 -1.71 35.59
CA LEU A 188 -3.78 -1.17 36.93
C LEU A 188 -5.08 -0.35 36.88
N LEU A 189 -5.22 0.49 35.86
CA LEU A 189 -6.41 1.31 35.67
C LEU A 189 -7.64 0.46 35.34
N PHE A 190 -7.51 -0.49 34.42
CA PHE A 190 -8.62 -1.36 34.04
C PHE A 190 -9.16 -2.14 35.22
N ARG A 191 -8.30 -2.80 35.99
CA ARG A 191 -8.74 -3.53 37.21
C ARG A 191 -9.40 -2.58 38.22
N ALA A 192 -8.89 -1.38 38.40
CA ALA A 192 -9.48 -0.41 39.29
C ALA A 192 -10.87 0.07 38.87
N ILE A 193 -11.11 0.26 37.54
CA ILE A 193 -12.40 0.78 37.08
C ILE A 193 -13.43 -0.31 36.78
N ALA A 194 -12.98 -1.51 36.37
CA ALA A 194 -13.88 -2.61 36.00
C ALA A 194 -14.22 -3.53 37.20
N GLU A 195 -13.30 -3.77 38.10
CA GLU A 195 -13.45 -4.76 39.15
C GLU A 195 -13.50 -4.17 40.57
N ALA A 196 -12.73 -3.12 40.88
CA ALA A 196 -12.71 -2.53 42.22
C ALA A 196 -13.99 -1.73 42.50
N SER A 197 -14.64 -2.03 43.57
CA SER A 197 -15.78 -1.22 44.02
C SER A 197 -15.34 0.17 44.47
N THR A 198 -16.10 1.18 44.09
CA THR A 198 -15.91 2.53 44.64
C THR A 198 -16.28 2.58 46.13
N VAL A 199 -15.61 3.46 46.84
CA VAL A 199 -15.79 3.64 48.28
C VAL A 199 -16.09 5.09 48.61
N THR A 200 -16.85 5.26 49.68
CA THR A 200 -17.08 6.57 50.30
C THR A 200 -16.51 6.55 51.70
N TYR A 201 -15.70 7.56 52.04
CA TYR A 201 -15.16 7.72 53.38
C TYR A 201 -16.18 8.37 54.33
N THR A 202 -16.34 7.78 55.50
CA THR A 202 -17.12 8.37 56.60
C THR A 202 -16.30 8.36 57.87
N PRO A 203 -16.29 9.44 58.67
CA PRO A 203 -15.51 9.49 59.89
C PRO A 203 -15.84 8.38 60.88
N ALA A 204 -17.10 7.89 60.89
CA ALA A 204 -17.58 6.87 61.82
C ALA A 204 -17.21 5.44 61.41
N PHE A 205 -17.09 5.13 60.12
CA PHE A 205 -16.92 3.77 59.64
C PHE A 205 -15.73 3.59 58.69
N GLY A 206 -14.95 4.66 58.45
CA GLY A 206 -13.86 4.64 57.47
C GLY A 206 -14.38 4.53 56.05
N TYR A 207 -13.70 3.73 55.21
CA TYR A 207 -14.11 3.48 53.80
C TYR A 207 -15.22 2.43 53.76
N VAL A 208 -16.36 2.83 53.23
CA VAL A 208 -17.53 1.97 53.03
C VAL A 208 -17.75 1.80 51.55
N THR A 209 -17.86 0.55 51.08
CA THR A 209 -18.21 0.23 49.69
C THR A 209 -19.55 0.83 49.33
N ASP A 210 -19.61 1.49 48.18
CA ASP A 210 -20.82 2.09 47.68
C ASP A 210 -21.89 1.03 47.38
N LYS A 211 -23.16 1.44 47.44
CA LYS A 211 -24.26 0.53 47.18
C LYS A 211 -24.29 0.00 45.76
N VAL A 212 -24.63 -1.27 45.62
CA VAL A 212 -24.92 -1.92 44.34
C VAL A 212 -26.00 -1.12 43.57
N LEU A 213 -25.75 -0.83 42.30
CA LEU A 213 -26.66 -0.13 41.41
C LEU A 213 -27.27 -1.12 40.42
N ASN A 214 -28.59 -1.32 40.42
CA ASN A 214 -29.28 -2.20 39.45
C ASN A 214 -28.64 -3.62 39.34
N ASN A 215 -28.27 -4.22 40.44
CA ASN A 215 -27.58 -5.50 40.54
C ASN A 215 -26.15 -5.51 39.95
N ALA A 216 -25.62 -4.37 39.57
CA ALA A 216 -24.23 -4.26 39.10
C ALA A 216 -23.31 -3.81 40.23
N ALA A 217 -22.06 -4.29 40.22
CA ALA A 217 -21.02 -3.85 41.14
C ALA A 217 -20.82 -2.32 41.06
N PRO A 218 -20.66 -1.61 42.19
CA PRO A 218 -20.53 -0.15 42.16
C PRO A 218 -19.10 0.29 41.73
N THR A 219 -18.63 -0.21 40.58
CA THR A 219 -17.31 0.15 40.07
C THR A 219 -17.35 1.53 39.41
N LEU A 220 -16.20 2.19 39.35
CA LEU A 220 -16.09 3.49 38.70
C LEU A 220 -16.45 3.39 37.20
N GLY A 221 -16.05 2.29 36.55
CA GLY A 221 -16.37 2.01 35.15
C GLY A 221 -17.87 1.89 34.92
N TYR A 222 -18.59 1.14 35.76
CA TYR A 222 -20.05 1.06 35.64
C TYR A 222 -20.74 2.40 35.92
N LYS A 223 -20.32 3.11 36.98
CA LYS A 223 -20.90 4.42 37.34
C LYS A 223 -20.78 5.43 36.20
N ASN A 224 -19.59 5.57 35.68
CA ASN A 224 -19.28 6.60 34.69
C ASN A 224 -19.60 6.17 33.26
N PHE A 225 -19.27 4.94 32.85
CA PHE A 225 -19.31 4.49 31.49
C PHE A 225 -20.32 3.37 31.22
N LYS A 226 -21.01 2.87 32.25
CA LYS A 226 -21.82 1.65 32.15
C LYS A 226 -21.00 0.45 31.69
N LEU A 227 -19.71 0.44 32.06
CA LEU A 227 -18.81 -0.63 31.70
C LEU A 227 -19.27 -1.96 32.33
N GLU A 228 -19.54 -2.94 31.49
CA GLU A 228 -20.02 -4.27 31.89
C GLU A 228 -19.41 -5.32 30.98
N GLY A 229 -18.81 -6.34 31.57
CA GLY A 229 -18.30 -7.51 30.85
C GLY A 229 -19.35 -8.61 30.78
N LYS A 230 -19.61 -9.16 29.63
CA LYS A 230 -20.52 -10.30 29.40
C LYS A 230 -19.79 -11.41 28.66
N ALA A 231 -20.03 -12.65 29.12
CA ALA A 231 -19.52 -13.82 28.40
C ALA A 231 -20.08 -13.84 26.96
N ASP A 232 -19.20 -14.01 25.99
CA ASP A 232 -19.52 -14.11 24.57
C ASP A 232 -18.56 -15.12 23.91
N ALA A 233 -18.54 -15.18 22.61
CA ALA A 233 -17.56 -15.90 21.81
C ALA A 233 -17.19 -15.06 20.60
N ASP A 234 -15.98 -15.26 20.09
CA ASP A 234 -15.58 -14.65 18.84
C ASP A 234 -16.15 -15.40 17.62
N VAL A 235 -15.79 -14.95 16.42
CA VAL A 235 -16.24 -15.53 15.15
C VAL A 235 -15.78 -16.98 14.94
N PHE A 236 -14.69 -17.41 15.60
CA PHE A 236 -14.19 -18.77 15.57
C PHE A 236 -14.77 -19.67 16.67
N GLY A 237 -15.54 -19.13 17.58
CA GLY A 237 -16.13 -19.86 18.71
C GLY A 237 -15.25 -19.86 19.98
N ARG A 238 -14.12 -19.14 20.00
CA ARG A 238 -13.28 -18.98 21.19
C ARG A 238 -14.05 -18.25 22.29
N PRO A 239 -13.92 -18.66 23.57
CA PRO A 239 -14.54 -17.94 24.66
C PRO A 239 -14.04 -16.49 24.68
N ALA A 240 -14.93 -15.55 24.92
CA ALA A 240 -14.59 -14.14 24.93
C ALA A 240 -15.38 -13.39 26.00
N THR A 241 -14.84 -12.25 26.42
CA THR A 241 -15.59 -11.26 27.20
C THR A 241 -15.94 -10.09 26.31
N LYS A 242 -17.22 -9.82 26.18
CA LYS A 242 -17.73 -8.63 25.50
C LYS A 242 -17.90 -7.51 26.51
N TRP A 243 -17.03 -6.54 26.45
CA TRP A 243 -17.12 -5.32 27.23
C TRP A 243 -18.02 -4.29 26.54
N ILE A 244 -19.06 -3.86 27.23
CA ILE A 244 -20.06 -2.89 26.74
C ILE A 244 -19.92 -1.62 27.59
N TYR A 245 -19.98 -0.46 26.93
CA TYR A 245 -19.85 0.86 27.55
C TYR A 245 -20.61 1.92 26.74
N ASN A 246 -20.87 3.12 27.30
CA ASN A 246 -21.68 4.17 26.68
C ASN A 246 -20.87 5.31 26.03
N VAL A 247 -19.57 5.12 25.84
CA VAL A 247 -18.64 6.07 25.20
C VAL A 247 -17.74 5.33 24.19
N GLY A 248 -17.02 6.06 23.37
CA GLY A 248 -16.13 5.47 22.35
C GLY A 248 -16.89 4.56 21.40
N ASP A 249 -16.31 3.40 21.07
CA ASP A 249 -16.87 2.42 20.14
C ASP A 249 -18.01 1.58 20.75
N LYS A 250 -18.34 1.80 22.01
CA LYS A 250 -19.44 1.20 22.76
C LYS A 250 -19.32 -0.29 23.07
N LYS A 251 -18.36 -1.00 22.54
CA LYS A 251 -18.09 -2.41 22.85
C LYS A 251 -16.66 -2.79 22.44
N THR A 252 -16.07 -3.72 23.19
CA THR A 252 -14.81 -4.40 22.83
C THR A 252 -14.99 -5.89 23.15
N LEU A 253 -14.63 -6.75 22.20
CA LEU A 253 -14.61 -8.18 22.39
C LEU A 253 -13.17 -8.61 22.70
N VAL A 254 -12.97 -9.31 23.81
CA VAL A 254 -11.66 -9.81 24.22
C VAL A 254 -11.73 -11.33 24.34
N VAL A 255 -10.95 -12.01 23.51
CA VAL A 255 -10.88 -13.47 23.47
C VAL A 255 -10.10 -13.96 24.68
N ALA A 256 -10.57 -15.01 25.32
CA ALA A 256 -9.87 -15.65 26.43
C ALA A 256 -8.57 -16.32 25.94
N LYS A 257 -7.57 -16.37 26.81
CA LYS A 257 -6.36 -17.13 26.54
C LYS A 257 -6.68 -18.63 26.63
N ALA A 258 -6.21 -19.41 25.68
CA ALA A 258 -6.34 -20.86 25.70
C ALA A 258 -5.50 -21.45 26.82
N ASP A 259 -6.01 -22.51 27.47
CA ASP A 259 -5.29 -23.28 28.50
C ASP A 259 -4.14 -24.04 27.86
N VAL A 260 -4.35 -24.62 26.66
CA VAL A 260 -3.31 -25.18 25.81
C VAL A 260 -3.58 -24.86 24.35
N SER A 261 -2.52 -24.75 23.56
CA SER A 261 -2.60 -24.52 22.13
C SER A 261 -1.56 -25.33 21.37
N TYR A 262 -1.95 -25.83 20.18
CA TYR A 262 -1.12 -26.64 19.32
C TYR A 262 -1.19 -26.11 17.88
N THR A 263 -0.10 -26.25 17.15
CA THR A 263 -0.01 -25.91 15.72
C THR A 263 0.38 -27.09 14.85
N THR A 264 0.41 -28.29 15.49
CA THR A 264 0.71 -29.57 14.84
C THR A 264 -0.33 -30.59 15.27
N LYS A 265 -0.37 -31.72 14.62
CA LYS A 265 -1.15 -32.88 15.08
C LYS A 265 -0.71 -33.27 16.50
N VAL A 266 -1.66 -33.54 17.36
CA VAL A 266 -1.44 -33.94 18.75
C VAL A 266 -2.37 -35.12 19.09
N ASP A 267 -1.90 -36.07 19.89
CA ASP A 267 -2.79 -37.12 20.38
C ASP A 267 -3.54 -36.71 21.67
N GLU A 268 -4.66 -37.37 21.92
CA GLU A 268 -5.52 -37.07 23.09
C GLU A 268 -4.80 -37.31 24.42
N CYS A 269 -3.85 -38.23 24.46
CA CYS A 269 -3.09 -38.55 25.65
C CYS A 269 -2.17 -37.40 26.07
N ASP A 270 -1.50 -36.77 25.07
CA ASP A 270 -0.68 -35.60 25.33
C ASP A 270 -1.53 -34.37 25.70
N ILE A 271 -2.67 -34.16 25.03
CA ILE A 271 -3.62 -33.12 25.45
C ILE A 271 -4.08 -33.32 26.89
N ALA A 272 -4.47 -34.52 27.24
CA ALA A 272 -4.92 -34.84 28.62
C ALA A 272 -3.81 -34.59 29.67
N LYS A 273 -2.57 -34.92 29.31
CA LYS A 273 -1.41 -34.67 30.17
C LYS A 273 -1.16 -33.19 30.38
N ASP A 274 -1.19 -32.41 29.30
CA ASP A 274 -0.93 -30.96 29.34
C ASP A 274 -2.03 -30.21 30.11
N LEU A 275 -3.27 -30.71 30.06
CA LEU A 275 -4.41 -30.18 30.83
C LEU A 275 -4.56 -30.79 32.22
N GLY A 276 -3.70 -31.75 32.64
CA GLY A 276 -3.78 -32.42 33.93
C GLY A 276 -4.99 -33.37 34.07
N ILE A 277 -5.55 -33.87 32.97
CA ILE A 277 -6.68 -34.78 32.94
C ILE A 277 -6.18 -36.21 33.25
N SER A 278 -6.69 -36.84 34.30
CA SER A 278 -6.22 -38.13 34.81
C SER A 278 -6.79 -39.35 34.06
N SER A 279 -7.98 -39.22 33.45
CA SER A 279 -8.61 -40.36 32.72
C SER A 279 -9.28 -39.87 31.45
N SER A 280 -10.37 -39.14 31.54
CA SER A 280 -11.07 -38.52 30.43
C SER A 280 -11.86 -37.32 30.85
N ALA A 281 -12.08 -36.37 29.94
CA ALA A 281 -12.86 -35.18 30.14
C ALA A 281 -13.82 -34.91 28.98
N LYS A 282 -14.98 -34.37 29.27
CA LYS A 282 -16.00 -34.04 28.28
C LYS A 282 -15.56 -32.84 27.45
N ILE A 283 -15.81 -32.89 26.14
CA ILE A 283 -15.76 -31.71 25.26
C ILE A 283 -17.17 -31.07 25.34
N GLU A 284 -17.20 -29.80 25.77
CA GLU A 284 -18.43 -28.98 25.79
C GLU A 284 -18.91 -28.70 24.37
N LYS A 285 -18.02 -28.17 23.54
CA LYS A 285 -18.26 -27.83 22.14
C LYS A 285 -16.97 -27.90 21.33
N GLY A 286 -17.12 -28.22 20.06
CA GLY A 286 -16.08 -28.12 19.06
C GLY A 286 -16.41 -27.11 17.99
N TYR A 287 -15.40 -26.40 17.53
CA TYR A 287 -15.49 -25.47 16.40
C TYR A 287 -14.33 -25.69 15.43
N VAL A 288 -14.63 -25.63 14.14
CA VAL A 288 -13.63 -25.55 13.08
C VAL A 288 -13.96 -24.34 12.22
N ASP A 289 -13.04 -23.40 12.16
CA ASP A 289 -13.22 -22.13 11.44
C ASP A 289 -14.54 -21.43 11.76
N GLY A 290 -14.94 -21.44 13.04
CA GLY A 290 -16.20 -20.86 13.53
C GLY A 290 -17.44 -21.74 13.34
N ALA A 291 -17.40 -22.75 12.51
CA ALA A 291 -18.50 -23.69 12.37
C ALA A 291 -18.54 -24.66 13.56
N LYS A 292 -19.69 -24.71 14.25
CA LYS A 292 -19.88 -25.66 15.36
C LYS A 292 -19.95 -27.10 14.82
N ILE A 293 -19.14 -27.97 15.36
CA ILE A 293 -19.10 -29.40 14.98
C ILE A 293 -19.39 -30.32 16.19
N ALA A 294 -19.70 -31.55 15.91
CA ALA A 294 -19.85 -32.55 16.96
C ALA A 294 -18.50 -32.86 17.62
N ALA A 295 -18.47 -33.04 18.93
CA ALA A 295 -17.25 -33.38 19.66
C ALA A 295 -16.55 -34.62 19.10
N THR A 296 -17.30 -35.60 18.66
CA THR A 296 -16.80 -36.85 18.02
C THR A 296 -16.08 -36.59 16.68
N ALA A 297 -16.34 -35.47 16.02
CA ALA A 297 -15.65 -35.13 14.77
C ALA A 297 -14.27 -34.55 15.00
N ILE A 298 -13.97 -34.00 16.20
CA ILE A 298 -12.65 -33.48 16.56
C ILE A 298 -11.68 -34.62 16.88
N THR A 299 -12.13 -35.57 17.72
CA THR A 299 -11.26 -36.61 18.29
C THR A 299 -11.23 -37.89 17.46
N SER A 300 -11.99 -38.00 16.38
CA SER A 300 -12.18 -39.24 15.60
C SER A 300 -12.64 -40.43 16.47
N ASP A 301 -13.09 -40.18 17.68
CA ASP A 301 -13.54 -41.16 18.67
C ASP A 301 -15.06 -41.06 18.89
N LYS A 302 -15.68 -42.21 19.13
CA LYS A 302 -17.13 -42.32 19.33
C LYS A 302 -17.62 -41.61 20.63
N ASP A 303 -16.73 -41.32 21.56
CA ASP A 303 -17.11 -40.81 22.89
C ASP A 303 -17.13 -39.29 22.97
N GLY A 304 -16.49 -38.58 22.03
CA GLY A 304 -16.43 -37.12 22.05
C GLY A 304 -15.79 -36.54 23.33
N LYS A 305 -14.71 -37.18 23.78
CA LYS A 305 -13.97 -36.79 25.00
C LYS A 305 -12.49 -36.67 24.70
N ILE A 306 -11.78 -35.86 25.47
CA ILE A 306 -10.32 -35.92 25.59
C ILE A 306 -9.99 -37.09 26.53
N ASN A 307 -9.15 -38.02 26.07
CA ASN A 307 -8.90 -39.26 26.79
C ASN A 307 -7.39 -39.48 27.00
N ALA A 308 -7.00 -39.54 28.27
CA ALA A 308 -5.62 -39.73 28.70
C ALA A 308 -5.01 -41.12 28.29
N LEU A 309 -5.82 -42.07 27.87
CA LEU A 309 -5.37 -43.42 27.53
C LEU A 309 -5.43 -43.71 26.03
N LYS A 310 -5.75 -42.72 25.18
CA LYS A 310 -5.90 -42.90 23.76
C LYS A 310 -4.87 -42.07 22.96
N THR A 311 -3.86 -42.80 22.47
CA THR A 311 -2.82 -42.29 21.59
C THR A 311 -3.14 -42.41 20.10
N THR A 312 -4.26 -43.02 19.75
CA THR A 312 -4.68 -43.24 18.35
C THR A 312 -5.67 -42.21 17.83
N SER A 313 -6.20 -41.40 18.72
CA SER A 313 -7.09 -40.28 18.35
C SER A 313 -6.26 -39.03 18.20
N ILE A 314 -6.16 -38.55 16.99
CA ILE A 314 -5.37 -37.37 16.62
C ILE A 314 -6.30 -36.15 16.52
N VAL A 315 -5.88 -35.05 17.10
CA VAL A 315 -6.56 -33.75 17.07
C VAL A 315 -5.68 -32.73 16.36
N GLY A 316 -6.29 -31.82 15.62
CA GLY A 316 -5.61 -30.77 14.90
C GLY A 316 -4.90 -31.26 13.62
N GLY A 317 -4.07 -30.40 13.08
CA GLY A 317 -3.29 -30.63 11.87
C GLY A 317 -2.06 -29.74 11.80
N GLN A 318 -1.17 -30.04 10.89
CA GLN A 318 0.04 -29.23 10.69
C GLN A 318 -0.37 -27.84 10.20
N GLY A 319 0.04 -26.79 10.91
CA GLY A 319 -0.30 -25.41 10.57
C GLY A 319 -1.73 -24.99 10.94
N MET A 320 -2.54 -25.89 11.48
CA MET A 320 -3.84 -25.57 12.07
C MET A 320 -3.62 -25.15 13.52
N LEU A 321 -4.13 -24.00 13.92
CA LEU A 321 -4.15 -23.58 15.31
C LEU A 321 -5.28 -24.33 16.03
N THR A 322 -4.93 -25.18 16.99
CA THR A 322 -5.88 -25.86 17.88
C THR A 322 -5.77 -25.28 19.27
N GLU A 323 -6.83 -24.66 19.76
CA GLU A 323 -6.91 -24.05 21.07
C GLU A 323 -7.94 -24.78 21.94
N ILE A 324 -7.58 -25.07 23.19
CA ILE A 324 -8.46 -25.76 24.13
C ILE A 324 -8.63 -24.89 25.39
N PHE A 325 -9.89 -24.70 25.78
CA PHE A 325 -10.29 -23.84 26.86
C PHE A 325 -11.03 -24.66 27.94
N ASP A 326 -10.63 -24.54 29.18
CA ASP A 326 -11.38 -25.08 30.31
C ASP A 326 -12.61 -24.23 30.60
N MET A 327 -13.79 -24.80 30.37
CA MET A 327 -15.08 -24.16 30.65
C MET A 327 -15.65 -24.57 32.00
N GLY A 328 -14.81 -25.06 32.90
CA GLY A 328 -15.15 -25.51 34.24
C GLY A 328 -16.10 -26.71 34.22
N SER A 329 -17.25 -26.61 34.87
CA SER A 329 -18.23 -27.70 34.97
C SER A 329 -18.81 -28.14 33.64
N ASP A 330 -18.71 -27.33 32.60
CA ASP A 330 -19.23 -27.61 31.27
C ASP A 330 -18.30 -28.52 30.47
N GLY A 331 -17.02 -28.63 30.84
CA GLY A 331 -15.99 -29.40 30.16
C GLY A 331 -15.04 -28.52 29.35
N TYR A 332 -14.48 -29.05 28.27
CA TYR A 332 -13.51 -28.35 27.46
C TYR A 332 -14.12 -27.88 26.13
N ARG A 333 -13.78 -26.67 25.71
CA ARG A 333 -14.08 -26.16 24.37
C ARG A 333 -12.83 -26.31 23.50
N VAL A 334 -12.99 -26.93 22.33
CA VAL A 334 -11.91 -27.10 21.37
C VAL A 334 -12.23 -26.26 20.15
N VAL A 335 -11.28 -25.41 19.75
CA VAL A 335 -11.41 -24.53 18.60
C VAL A 335 -10.23 -24.76 17.67
N GLU A 336 -10.53 -25.11 16.43
CA GLU A 336 -9.55 -25.33 15.38
C GLU A 336 -9.70 -24.22 14.32
N ILE A 337 -8.60 -23.53 14.01
CA ILE A 337 -8.55 -22.45 13.03
C ILE A 337 -7.53 -22.84 11.95
N ASN A 338 -8.02 -22.96 10.71
CA ASN A 338 -7.17 -23.27 9.57
C ASN A 338 -6.55 -22.00 8.99
N THR A 339 -5.34 -22.16 8.49
CA THR A 339 -4.72 -21.20 7.57
C THR A 339 -4.95 -21.67 6.15
N TYR A 340 -5.34 -20.77 5.26
CA TYR A 340 -5.59 -21.04 3.84
C TYR A 340 -4.65 -20.22 2.99
N LEU A 341 -4.24 -20.79 1.85
CA LEU A 341 -3.50 -20.03 0.84
C LEU A 341 -4.49 -19.20 0.01
N ALA A 342 -4.11 -17.98 -0.29
CA ALA A 342 -4.85 -17.09 -1.15
C ALA A 342 -3.91 -16.33 -2.09
N GLN A 343 -4.47 -15.77 -3.16
CA GLN A 343 -3.79 -14.89 -4.08
C GLN A 343 -4.53 -13.56 -4.20
N VAL A 344 -3.79 -12.46 -4.18
CA VAL A 344 -4.32 -11.11 -4.39
C VAL A 344 -4.65 -10.93 -5.86
N THR A 345 -5.92 -10.69 -6.17
CA THR A 345 -6.39 -10.53 -7.56
C THR A 345 -6.62 -9.07 -7.95
N LYS A 346 -6.77 -8.19 -6.96
CA LYS A 346 -6.94 -6.75 -7.16
C LYS A 346 -6.53 -6.00 -5.90
N VAL A 347 -5.96 -4.82 -6.08
CA VAL A 347 -5.67 -3.88 -4.99
C VAL A 347 -6.51 -2.61 -5.22
N ASN A 348 -7.21 -2.17 -4.19
CA ASN A 348 -8.00 -0.95 -4.20
C ASN A 348 -7.33 0.04 -3.23
N ALA A 349 -6.91 1.18 -3.74
CA ALA A 349 -6.30 2.23 -2.89
C ALA A 349 -7.37 2.86 -1.98
N ALA A 350 -6.93 3.35 -0.82
CA ALA A 350 -7.78 4.16 0.04
C ALA A 350 -8.24 5.41 -0.72
N TYR A 351 -9.49 5.82 -0.49
CA TYR A 351 -10.06 7.02 -1.11
C TYR A 351 -11.05 7.71 -0.17
N THR A 352 -11.34 8.97 -0.45
CA THR A 352 -12.40 9.70 0.25
C THR A 352 -13.65 9.70 -0.61
N ASP A 353 -14.77 9.25 -0.05
CA ASP A 353 -16.05 9.21 -0.74
C ASP A 353 -16.66 10.63 -0.91
N LYS A 354 -17.71 10.73 -1.70
CA LYS A 354 -18.44 12.00 -1.96
C LYS A 354 -19.04 12.66 -0.71
N ASN A 355 -19.11 11.94 0.41
CA ASN A 355 -19.64 12.43 1.69
C ASN A 355 -18.49 12.83 2.65
N GLY A 356 -17.23 12.74 2.21
CA GLY A 356 -16.05 13.05 3.02
C GLY A 356 -15.62 11.92 3.96
N HIS A 357 -16.13 10.70 3.80
CA HIS A 357 -15.70 9.54 4.57
C HIS A 357 -14.47 8.90 3.90
N THR A 358 -13.46 8.58 4.67
CA THR A 358 -12.33 7.77 4.20
C THR A 358 -12.77 6.32 4.09
N VAL A 359 -12.53 5.72 2.92
CA VAL A 359 -12.62 4.28 2.68
C VAL A 359 -11.19 3.75 2.66
N ASP A 360 -10.92 2.80 3.53
CA ASP A 360 -9.57 2.25 3.70
C ASP A 360 -9.16 1.41 2.48
N ALA A 361 -7.84 1.22 2.32
CA ALA A 361 -7.30 0.36 1.27
C ALA A 361 -7.79 -1.08 1.45
N SER A 362 -8.04 -1.76 0.34
CA SER A 362 -8.52 -3.14 0.38
C SER A 362 -7.96 -3.97 -0.76
N VAL A 363 -8.06 -5.30 -0.62
CA VAL A 363 -7.67 -6.25 -1.66
C VAL A 363 -8.80 -7.20 -1.98
N ASN A 364 -8.83 -7.70 -3.23
CA ASN A 364 -9.66 -8.84 -3.59
C ASN A 364 -8.80 -10.09 -3.58
N LEU A 365 -9.35 -11.16 -3.04
CA LEU A 365 -8.63 -12.42 -2.82
C LEU A 365 -9.33 -13.59 -3.53
N LYS A 366 -8.51 -14.46 -4.08
CA LYS A 366 -8.88 -15.80 -4.51
C LYS A 366 -8.32 -16.78 -3.49
N VAL A 367 -9.19 -17.45 -2.72
CA VAL A 367 -8.82 -18.32 -1.60
C VAL A 367 -9.09 -19.77 -1.94
N TRP A 368 -8.11 -20.66 -1.70
CA TRP A 368 -8.22 -22.09 -1.86
C TRP A 368 -8.58 -22.75 -0.53
N MET A 369 -9.89 -22.98 -0.30
CA MET A 369 -10.39 -23.51 0.97
C MET A 369 -10.65 -25.03 0.93
N ASP A 370 -10.77 -25.61 -0.26
CA ASP A 370 -11.03 -27.04 -0.43
C ASP A 370 -9.74 -27.75 -0.80
N ALA A 371 -9.17 -28.49 0.15
CA ALA A 371 -7.92 -29.24 -0.06
C ALA A 371 -8.07 -30.38 -1.10
N ASP A 372 -9.28 -30.90 -1.27
CA ASP A 372 -9.55 -32.04 -2.18
C ASP A 372 -9.95 -31.60 -3.59
N ASN A 373 -10.40 -30.33 -3.73
CA ASN A 373 -10.82 -29.77 -5.00
C ASN A 373 -10.21 -28.38 -5.24
N HIS A 374 -9.06 -28.36 -5.85
CA HIS A 374 -8.26 -27.19 -6.15
C HIS A 374 -8.83 -26.28 -7.24
N GLU A 375 -9.81 -26.71 -8.01
CA GLU A 375 -10.54 -25.85 -8.93
C GLU A 375 -11.58 -25.01 -8.18
N LYS A 376 -11.96 -25.42 -6.98
CA LYS A 376 -12.93 -24.73 -6.15
C LYS A 376 -12.27 -23.62 -5.35
N VAL A 377 -12.47 -22.43 -5.80
CA VAL A 377 -12.00 -21.20 -5.14
C VAL A 377 -13.16 -20.40 -4.60
N THR A 378 -12.91 -19.69 -3.52
CA THR A 378 -13.84 -18.65 -3.03
C THR A 378 -13.18 -17.29 -3.21
N ASN A 379 -13.92 -16.38 -3.85
CA ASN A 379 -13.46 -15.00 -4.04
C ASN A 379 -14.01 -14.13 -2.93
N PHE A 380 -13.12 -13.36 -2.30
CA PHE A 380 -13.46 -12.31 -1.37
C PHE A 380 -13.12 -10.97 -2.00
N VAL A 381 -13.98 -9.98 -1.82
CA VAL A 381 -13.80 -8.64 -2.37
C VAL A 381 -13.71 -7.64 -1.21
N GLU A 382 -12.94 -6.57 -1.44
CA GLU A 382 -12.84 -5.46 -0.49
C GLU A 382 -12.41 -5.89 0.92
N VAL A 383 -11.52 -6.89 1.01
CA VAL A 383 -10.89 -7.26 2.28
C VAL A 383 -9.95 -6.13 2.69
N GLU A 384 -10.21 -5.50 3.83
CA GLU A 384 -9.40 -4.39 4.34
C GLU A 384 -7.96 -4.83 4.57
N ALA A 385 -7.03 -4.30 3.80
CA ALA A 385 -5.60 -4.59 3.89
C ALA A 385 -4.79 -3.60 3.04
N GLU A 386 -3.56 -3.30 3.45
CA GLU A 386 -2.63 -2.43 2.74
C GLU A 386 -1.23 -3.09 2.60
N GLY A 387 -0.43 -2.60 1.66
CA GLY A 387 0.95 -3.08 1.46
C GLY A 387 1.07 -4.34 0.60
N TYR A 388 0.00 -4.73 -0.10
CA TYR A 388 -0.02 -5.87 -1.03
C TYR A 388 -0.02 -5.41 -2.47
N VAL A 389 0.44 -6.27 -3.37
CA VAL A 389 0.35 -6.08 -4.81
C VAL A 389 -0.41 -7.25 -5.45
N VAL A 390 -0.93 -7.02 -6.66
CA VAL A 390 -1.59 -8.10 -7.43
C VAL A 390 -0.62 -9.24 -7.63
N ASP A 391 -1.13 -10.47 -7.55
CA ASP A 391 -0.41 -11.75 -7.59
C ASP A 391 0.42 -12.11 -6.34
N ASP A 392 0.46 -11.27 -5.31
CA ASP A 392 1.00 -11.71 -4.02
C ASP A 392 0.25 -12.96 -3.53
N TYR A 393 1.00 -13.97 -3.11
CA TYR A 393 0.46 -15.08 -2.34
C TYR A 393 0.40 -14.69 -0.86
N VAL A 394 -0.75 -14.92 -0.27
CA VAL A 394 -1.03 -14.54 1.12
C VAL A 394 -1.64 -15.71 1.88
N LEU A 395 -1.46 -15.70 3.18
CA LEU A 395 -2.07 -16.61 4.13
C LEU A 395 -3.27 -15.91 4.74
N VAL A 396 -4.40 -16.60 4.80
CA VAL A 396 -5.63 -16.05 5.39
C VAL A 396 -6.26 -17.04 6.37
N THR A 397 -6.90 -16.52 7.42
CA THR A 397 -7.88 -17.28 8.20
C THR A 397 -9.27 -16.84 7.78
N VAL A 398 -10.19 -17.79 7.67
CA VAL A 398 -11.55 -17.53 7.18
C VAL A 398 -12.54 -18.10 8.19
N SER A 399 -13.46 -17.25 8.66
CA SER A 399 -14.56 -17.72 9.50
C SER A 399 -15.73 -18.24 8.65
N ASN A 400 -16.40 -19.30 9.13
CA ASN A 400 -17.57 -19.93 8.49
C ASN A 400 -17.39 -20.26 7.00
N PRO A 401 -16.26 -20.90 6.58
CA PRO A 401 -15.98 -21.18 5.17
C PRO A 401 -17.10 -21.98 4.53
N GLY A 402 -17.37 -21.70 3.25
CA GLY A 402 -18.39 -22.38 2.46
C GLY A 402 -19.84 -21.93 2.76
N THR A 403 -20.03 -20.91 3.57
CA THR A 403 -21.34 -20.29 3.85
C THR A 403 -21.40 -18.85 3.33
N TYR A 404 -22.60 -18.24 3.32
CA TYR A 404 -22.79 -16.83 3.01
C TYR A 404 -22.20 -15.89 4.09
N ALA A 405 -21.90 -16.43 5.27
CA ALA A 405 -21.28 -15.69 6.36
C ALA A 405 -19.76 -15.84 6.40
N ALA A 406 -19.17 -16.43 5.36
CA ALA A 406 -17.72 -16.56 5.26
C ALA A 406 -17.05 -15.18 5.18
N ASN A 407 -16.05 -14.97 6.04
CA ASN A 407 -15.30 -13.72 6.09
C ASN A 407 -13.81 -14.00 6.30
N VAL A 408 -12.97 -13.16 5.68
CA VAL A 408 -11.51 -13.19 5.93
C VAL A 408 -11.25 -12.41 7.21
N GLU A 409 -10.66 -13.08 8.19
CA GLU A 409 -10.40 -12.50 9.53
C GLU A 409 -8.95 -12.05 9.71
N SER A 410 -8.03 -12.64 8.93
CA SER A 410 -6.62 -12.21 8.92
C SER A 410 -6.01 -12.41 7.53
N ILE A 411 -5.00 -11.59 7.22
CA ILE A 411 -4.22 -11.68 6.00
C ILE A 411 -2.75 -11.40 6.30
N GLU A 412 -1.87 -12.29 5.83
CA GLU A 412 -0.41 -12.14 5.94
C GLU A 412 0.26 -12.57 4.64
N LYS A 413 1.45 -12.05 4.34
CA LYS A 413 2.21 -12.44 3.14
C LYS A 413 2.77 -13.85 3.32
N ALA A 414 2.54 -14.74 2.35
CA ALA A 414 3.16 -16.06 2.33
C ALA A 414 4.67 -15.95 2.09
N THR A 415 5.45 -16.81 2.71
CA THR A 415 6.90 -16.84 2.56
C THR A 415 7.33 -18.07 1.76
N VAL A 416 8.43 -17.95 1.00
CA VAL A 416 9.04 -19.10 0.31
C VAL A 416 9.96 -19.80 1.29
N ALA A 417 9.64 -21.04 1.67
CA ALA A 417 10.48 -21.88 2.53
C ALA A 417 11.71 -22.43 1.80
N GLY A 418 11.59 -22.60 0.50
CA GLY A 418 12.67 -23.06 -0.38
C GLY A 418 12.15 -23.44 -1.76
N SER A 419 13.06 -23.71 -2.66
CA SER A 419 12.77 -24.03 -4.06
C SER A 419 13.50 -25.29 -4.50
N GLY A 420 12.95 -26.02 -5.45
CA GLY A 420 13.62 -27.19 -6.03
C GLY A 420 12.74 -28.09 -6.87
N ALA A 421 13.37 -29.08 -7.48
CA ALA A 421 12.65 -30.09 -8.24
C ALA A 421 11.82 -30.98 -7.31
N TYR A 422 10.56 -31.17 -7.63
CA TYR A 422 9.68 -32.08 -6.88
C TYR A 422 10.14 -33.55 -7.03
N LYS A 423 10.54 -34.18 -5.93
CA LYS A 423 11.08 -35.56 -5.92
C LYS A 423 10.09 -36.57 -5.37
N SER A 424 9.43 -36.29 -4.26
CA SER A 424 8.57 -37.25 -3.60
C SER A 424 7.54 -36.61 -2.69
N TYR A 425 6.48 -37.36 -2.44
CA TYR A 425 5.44 -37.11 -1.46
C TYR A 425 5.26 -38.34 -0.57
N THR A 426 5.12 -38.16 0.73
CA THR A 426 4.93 -39.24 1.67
C THR A 426 3.75 -38.92 2.58
N VAL A 427 2.77 -39.81 2.61
CA VAL A 427 1.61 -39.72 3.50
C VAL A 427 1.95 -40.39 4.82
N ALA A 428 1.78 -39.68 5.92
CA ALA A 428 1.90 -40.26 7.26
C ALA A 428 0.71 -41.22 7.57
N ALA A 429 0.91 -42.13 8.51
CA ALA A 429 -0.19 -42.99 8.95
C ALA A 429 -1.29 -42.10 9.63
N ALA A 430 -2.55 -42.41 9.40
CA ALA A 430 -3.69 -41.65 9.95
C ALA A 430 -3.72 -41.66 11.49
N THR A 431 -3.01 -42.56 12.15
CA THR A 431 -2.88 -42.69 13.62
C THR A 431 -1.55 -42.10 14.14
N SER A 432 -0.80 -41.41 13.26
CA SER A 432 0.49 -40.78 13.65
C SER A 432 0.32 -39.26 13.78
N THR A 433 1.03 -38.69 14.72
CA THR A 433 1.22 -37.24 14.82
C THR A 433 2.19 -36.67 13.79
N ASP A 434 2.85 -37.55 13.01
CA ASP A 434 3.72 -37.11 11.94
C ASP A 434 2.94 -36.34 10.86
N ALA A 435 3.62 -35.41 10.21
CA ALA A 435 3.10 -34.67 9.06
C ALA A 435 3.21 -35.49 7.77
N ASP A 436 2.32 -35.29 6.83
CA ASP A 436 2.58 -35.59 5.44
C ASP A 436 3.75 -34.76 4.96
N THR A 437 4.53 -35.24 4.01
CA THR A 437 5.76 -34.56 3.63
C THR A 437 5.98 -34.47 2.13
N ILE A 438 6.58 -33.37 1.71
CA ILE A 438 6.98 -33.09 0.33
C ILE A 438 8.50 -32.92 0.28
N THR A 439 9.14 -33.48 -0.74
CA THR A 439 10.57 -33.29 -0.97
C THR A 439 10.81 -32.49 -2.23
N LEU A 440 11.45 -31.32 -2.07
CA LEU A 440 11.93 -30.48 -3.17
C LEU A 440 13.47 -30.46 -3.16
N GLY A 441 14.09 -30.82 -4.27
CA GLY A 441 15.54 -31.00 -4.32
C GLY A 441 16.00 -32.02 -3.29
N GLU A 442 16.83 -31.61 -2.34
CA GLU A 442 17.30 -32.43 -1.23
C GLU A 442 16.58 -32.17 0.10
N THR A 443 15.63 -31.19 0.10
CA THR A 443 14.98 -30.76 1.34
C THR A 443 13.58 -31.35 1.46
N LYS A 444 13.32 -31.89 2.65
CA LYS A 444 12.01 -32.43 3.03
C LYS A 444 11.26 -31.40 3.87
N TYR A 445 10.02 -31.13 3.51
CA TYR A 445 9.12 -30.19 4.17
C TYR A 445 7.88 -30.91 4.70
N ASN A 446 7.36 -30.47 5.83
CA ASN A 446 6.05 -30.90 6.31
C ASN A 446 4.95 -30.22 5.49
N GLU A 447 3.87 -30.93 5.20
CA GLU A 447 2.68 -30.42 4.52
C GLU A 447 1.71 -29.81 5.54
N ALA A 448 1.14 -28.65 5.23
CA ALA A 448 0.09 -28.03 6.05
C ALA A 448 -1.26 -28.74 5.88
N ALA A 449 -2.12 -28.68 6.90
CA ALA A 449 -3.46 -29.31 6.90
C ALA A 449 -4.36 -28.83 5.75
N LYS A 450 -4.19 -27.59 5.29
CA LYS A 450 -4.89 -27.02 4.14
C LYS A 450 -3.94 -26.78 2.96
N PHE A 451 -3.08 -27.76 2.72
CA PHE A 451 -2.21 -27.70 1.56
C PHE A 451 -3.01 -27.60 0.27
N PHE A 452 -2.62 -26.60 -0.56
CA PHE A 452 -3.22 -26.42 -1.86
C PHE A 452 -2.70 -27.47 -2.84
N HIS A 453 -3.52 -28.49 -3.09
CA HIS A 453 -3.20 -29.59 -4.00
C HIS A 453 -3.28 -29.24 -5.48
N GLY A 454 -3.66 -28.02 -5.84
CA GLY A 454 -3.93 -27.58 -7.20
C GLY A 454 -2.86 -27.84 -8.22
N ASN A 455 -1.68 -28.05 -7.71
CA ASN A 455 -0.54 -28.48 -8.50
C ASN A 455 0.23 -29.55 -7.75
N LYS A 456 -0.46 -30.63 -7.25
CA LYS A 456 0.28 -31.87 -7.12
C LYS A 456 0.87 -32.09 -8.50
N PRO A 457 2.19 -31.88 -8.66
CA PRO A 457 2.73 -31.92 -9.99
C PRO A 457 2.44 -33.29 -10.55
N ALA A 458 1.67 -33.32 -11.61
CA ALA A 458 1.56 -34.54 -12.39
C ALA A 458 2.95 -34.99 -12.92
N ASN A 459 3.92 -34.12 -12.85
CA ASN A 459 5.27 -34.29 -13.35
C ASN A 459 6.30 -34.18 -12.22
N PHE A 460 6.78 -35.31 -11.74
CA PHE A 460 8.05 -35.38 -10.99
C PHE A 460 9.15 -34.66 -11.81
N GLY A 461 9.98 -33.89 -11.14
CA GLY A 461 11.09 -33.18 -11.76
C GLY A 461 10.83 -31.67 -12.08
N GLY A 462 9.58 -31.22 -12.05
CA GLY A 462 9.29 -29.76 -12.14
C GLY A 462 9.82 -29.01 -10.95
N SER A 463 10.38 -27.81 -11.16
CA SER A 463 10.84 -26.92 -10.08
C SER A 463 9.69 -26.12 -9.50
N TYR A 464 9.63 -26.07 -8.18
CA TYR A 464 8.58 -25.37 -7.42
C TYR A 464 9.17 -24.59 -6.27
N ASP A 465 8.54 -23.48 -5.95
CA ASP A 465 8.73 -22.75 -4.70
C ASP A 465 7.70 -23.27 -3.69
N ALA A 466 8.19 -23.67 -2.54
CA ALA A 466 7.35 -24.10 -1.43
C ALA A 466 6.89 -22.86 -0.67
N LEU A 467 5.61 -22.52 -0.76
CA LEU A 467 5.00 -21.49 0.06
C LEU A 467 4.72 -22.07 1.44
N ALA A 468 5.23 -21.42 2.47
CA ALA A 468 5.08 -21.85 3.85
C ALA A 468 4.00 -21.06 4.58
N ASP A 469 3.33 -21.76 5.51
CA ASP A 469 2.55 -21.13 6.57
C ASP A 469 3.47 -20.47 7.62
N ALA A 470 2.86 -19.80 8.57
CA ALA A 470 3.57 -19.15 9.66
C ALA A 470 4.39 -20.09 10.56
N TYR A 471 4.13 -21.39 10.48
CA TYR A 471 4.77 -22.45 11.30
C TYR A 471 5.83 -23.23 10.52
N GLY A 472 6.05 -22.87 9.26
CA GLY A 472 7.05 -23.48 8.39
C GLY A 472 6.57 -24.73 7.67
N ASN A 473 5.27 -25.07 7.68
CA ASN A 473 4.72 -26.15 6.88
C ASN A 473 4.40 -25.63 5.48
N VAL A 474 4.58 -26.45 4.47
CA VAL A 474 4.26 -26.08 3.10
C VAL A 474 2.75 -26.11 2.89
N ILE A 475 2.19 -24.96 2.59
CA ILE A 475 0.76 -24.76 2.35
C ILE A 475 0.40 -24.76 0.85
N GLY A 476 1.38 -24.65 -0.02
CA GLY A 476 1.20 -24.76 -1.46
C GLY A 476 2.53 -24.78 -2.21
N LEU A 477 2.48 -25.33 -3.42
CA LEU A 477 3.57 -25.27 -4.37
C LEU A 477 3.18 -24.37 -5.53
N VAL A 478 3.97 -23.37 -5.80
CA VAL A 478 3.89 -22.57 -7.02
C VAL A 478 5.06 -22.96 -7.92
N SER A 479 4.84 -23.01 -9.22
CA SER A 479 5.95 -23.25 -10.13
C SER A 479 7.02 -22.24 -9.81
N SER A 480 8.19 -22.69 -9.34
CA SER A 480 9.31 -21.78 -9.21
C SER A 480 9.56 -21.25 -10.61
N ALA A 481 9.48 -19.94 -10.77
CA ALA A 481 10.05 -19.35 -11.95
C ALA A 481 11.50 -19.86 -11.98
N LYS A 482 11.86 -20.70 -12.95
CA LYS A 482 13.28 -20.93 -13.21
C LYS A 482 13.88 -19.55 -13.26
N ASN A 483 15.04 -19.35 -12.65
CA ASN A 483 15.74 -18.09 -12.80
C ASN A 483 16.02 -17.89 -14.27
N TYR A 484 15.34 -16.95 -14.87
CA TYR A 484 15.52 -16.59 -16.28
C TYR A 484 16.17 -15.21 -16.36
N LEU A 485 16.95 -15.05 -17.40
CA LEU A 485 17.57 -13.77 -17.73
C LEU A 485 17.52 -13.55 -19.25
N VAL A 486 17.70 -12.30 -19.62
CA VAL A 486 18.00 -11.85 -20.98
C VAL A 486 19.37 -11.17 -20.95
N ILE A 487 20.20 -11.40 -21.94
CA ILE A 487 21.51 -10.78 -22.05
C ILE A 487 21.40 -9.46 -22.82
N GLU A 488 21.81 -8.36 -22.19
CA GLU A 488 21.90 -7.05 -22.84
C GLU A 488 23.22 -6.87 -23.60
N ALA A 489 24.33 -7.28 -22.98
CA ALA A 489 25.67 -7.21 -23.55
C ALA A 489 26.54 -8.31 -22.94
N ALA A 490 27.48 -8.82 -23.69
CA ALA A 490 28.48 -9.72 -23.18
C ALA A 490 29.83 -9.42 -23.78
N ARG A 491 30.89 -9.70 -22.99
CA ARG A 491 32.27 -9.46 -23.40
C ARG A 491 33.19 -10.45 -22.72
N TRP A 492 34.32 -10.70 -23.36
CA TRP A 492 35.43 -11.44 -22.79
C TRP A 492 36.44 -10.49 -22.18
N ILE A 493 36.84 -10.73 -20.95
CA ILE A 493 37.90 -9.97 -20.26
C ILE A 493 39.10 -10.91 -20.12
N GLY A 494 40.10 -10.72 -21.00
CA GLY A 494 41.36 -11.47 -20.96
C GLY A 494 42.19 -11.12 -19.70
N ASP A 495 42.91 -12.10 -19.14
CA ASP A 495 43.80 -11.90 -18.00
C ASP A 495 45.24 -11.47 -18.43
N GLY A 496 45.46 -11.33 -19.74
CA GLY A 496 46.75 -10.95 -20.32
C GLY A 496 47.81 -12.07 -20.36
N SER A 497 47.51 -13.29 -19.87
CA SER A 497 48.49 -14.38 -19.74
C SER A 497 48.50 -15.37 -20.91
N THR A 498 47.31 -15.67 -21.46
CA THR A 498 47.16 -16.59 -22.61
C THR A 498 45.93 -16.19 -23.46
N ALA A 499 45.84 -16.74 -24.67
CA ALA A 499 44.66 -16.57 -25.51
C ALA A 499 43.37 -17.22 -24.92
N THR A 500 43.55 -17.99 -23.86
CA THR A 500 42.44 -18.68 -23.16
C THR A 500 42.24 -18.21 -21.72
N GLY A 501 43.15 -17.36 -21.19
CA GLY A 501 43.07 -16.81 -19.86
C GLY A 501 42.10 -15.63 -19.80
N GLY A 502 41.18 -15.64 -18.87
CA GLY A 502 40.19 -14.58 -18.72
C GLY A 502 38.82 -15.08 -18.28
N LYS A 503 37.83 -14.21 -18.32
CA LYS A 503 36.44 -14.52 -17.94
C LYS A 503 35.44 -13.91 -18.88
N ALA A 504 34.33 -14.62 -19.06
CA ALA A 504 33.17 -14.10 -19.72
C ALA A 504 32.36 -13.23 -18.76
N VAL A 505 31.99 -12.05 -19.18
CA VAL A 505 31.21 -11.11 -18.39
C VAL A 505 30.02 -10.65 -19.22
N ALA A 506 28.85 -10.66 -18.61
CA ALA A 506 27.62 -10.22 -19.27
C ALA A 506 26.89 -9.18 -18.41
N ASP A 507 26.22 -8.26 -19.07
CA ASP A 507 25.20 -7.42 -18.48
C ASP A 507 23.85 -8.09 -18.76
N VAL A 508 23.10 -8.42 -17.71
CA VAL A 508 21.89 -9.23 -17.82
C VAL A 508 20.71 -8.55 -17.14
N VAL A 509 19.51 -8.87 -17.65
CA VAL A 509 18.24 -8.50 -17.03
C VAL A 509 17.55 -9.77 -16.54
N LEU A 510 17.26 -9.82 -15.25
CA LEU A 510 16.59 -10.96 -14.64
C LEU A 510 15.08 -10.93 -14.96
N ALA A 511 14.39 -12.03 -14.70
CA ALA A 511 12.97 -12.17 -14.98
C ALA A 511 12.08 -11.15 -14.26
N ASP A 512 12.53 -10.60 -13.12
CA ASP A 512 11.84 -9.55 -12.36
C ASP A 512 12.15 -8.14 -12.86
N GLY A 513 12.97 -8.00 -13.92
CA GLY A 513 13.44 -6.74 -14.47
C GLY A 513 14.69 -6.16 -13.79
N THR A 514 15.23 -6.83 -12.79
CA THR A 514 16.47 -6.41 -12.15
C THR A 514 17.63 -6.48 -13.14
N ARG A 515 18.26 -5.35 -13.39
CA ARG A 515 19.47 -5.26 -14.22
C ARG A 515 20.69 -5.55 -13.39
N THR A 516 21.46 -6.57 -13.78
CA THR A 516 22.68 -6.98 -13.10
C THR A 516 23.86 -6.88 -14.06
N PRO A 517 24.61 -5.76 -14.04
CA PRO A 517 25.74 -5.57 -14.93
C PRO A 517 26.97 -6.34 -14.44
N GLY A 518 27.78 -6.78 -15.39
CA GLY A 518 29.09 -7.34 -15.11
C GLY A 518 29.10 -8.72 -14.45
N VAL A 519 28.05 -9.53 -14.58
CA VAL A 519 28.05 -10.88 -14.03
C VAL A 519 29.05 -11.77 -14.75
N THR A 520 29.79 -12.58 -14.01
CA THR A 520 30.71 -13.56 -14.61
C THR A 520 29.94 -14.81 -15.02
N ILE A 521 30.03 -15.23 -16.27
CA ILE A 521 29.46 -16.46 -16.80
C ILE A 521 30.49 -17.58 -16.65
N ALA A 522 30.17 -18.57 -15.82
CA ALA A 522 31.06 -19.72 -15.60
C ALA A 522 30.90 -20.81 -16.66
N SER A 523 29.66 -21.02 -17.12
CA SER A 523 29.37 -22.06 -18.10
C SER A 523 28.11 -21.73 -18.92
N VAL A 524 28.04 -22.35 -20.11
CA VAL A 524 26.84 -22.38 -20.95
C VAL A 524 26.57 -23.86 -21.26
N GLY A 525 25.46 -24.37 -20.73
CA GLY A 525 25.19 -25.81 -20.69
C GLY A 525 26.30 -26.55 -19.89
N ASN A 526 26.73 -27.68 -20.40
CA ASN A 526 27.78 -28.48 -19.77
C ASN A 526 29.21 -27.98 -20.07
N ASN A 527 29.36 -26.86 -20.77
CA ASN A 527 30.65 -26.35 -21.19
C ASN A 527 31.06 -25.16 -20.33
N ALA A 528 32.31 -25.23 -19.79
CA ALA A 528 32.85 -24.05 -19.12
C ALA A 528 32.98 -22.90 -20.11
N ALA A 529 32.63 -21.68 -19.67
CA ALA A 529 32.80 -20.50 -20.44
C ALA A 529 34.31 -20.23 -20.66
N LYS A 530 34.76 -20.30 -21.92
CA LYS A 530 36.18 -20.11 -22.26
C LYS A 530 36.25 -19.14 -23.44
N GLY A 531 37.21 -18.22 -23.46
CA GLY A 531 37.52 -17.45 -24.63
C GLY A 531 38.49 -18.20 -25.50
N ASN A 532 38.28 -18.32 -26.80
CA ASN A 532 39.30 -18.53 -27.83
C ASN A 532 38.73 -18.66 -29.24
N SER A 533 39.57 -18.27 -30.23
CA SER A 533 39.35 -18.37 -31.67
C SER A 533 39.35 -19.79 -32.28
N SER A 534 39.69 -20.84 -31.50
CA SER A 534 39.73 -22.24 -31.94
C SER A 534 38.62 -23.15 -31.34
N TRP A 535 37.55 -22.57 -30.93
CA TRP A 535 36.52 -23.26 -30.16
C TRP A 535 35.58 -24.12 -31.02
N THR A 536 35.50 -25.40 -30.73
CA THR A 536 34.56 -26.32 -31.37
C THR A 536 33.27 -26.51 -30.58
N GLY A 537 32.99 -25.70 -29.55
CA GLY A 537 31.77 -25.70 -28.75
C GLY A 537 31.50 -24.33 -28.21
N TYR A 538 30.48 -23.66 -28.66
CA TYR A 538 29.87 -22.40 -28.22
C TYR A 538 30.82 -21.38 -27.57
N PRO A 539 31.58 -20.64 -28.37
CA PRO A 539 32.34 -19.52 -27.83
C PRO A 539 31.35 -18.45 -27.34
N ILE A 540 31.55 -17.93 -26.14
CA ILE A 540 30.78 -16.79 -25.66
C ILE A 540 30.92 -15.62 -26.61
N GLU A 541 32.12 -15.39 -27.20
CA GLU A 541 32.33 -14.40 -28.27
C GLU A 541 31.46 -14.68 -29.51
N GLY A 542 31.35 -15.94 -29.96
CA GLY A 542 30.51 -16.27 -31.12
C GLY A 542 29.00 -16.33 -30.76
N ALA A 543 28.67 -16.61 -29.51
CA ALA A 543 27.29 -16.59 -29.02
C ALA A 543 26.76 -15.18 -28.73
N PHE A 544 27.69 -14.20 -28.61
CA PHE A 544 27.34 -12.83 -28.22
C PHE A 544 27.91 -11.77 -29.19
N ASP A 545 28.45 -12.18 -30.34
CA ASP A 545 28.96 -11.25 -31.34
C ASP A 545 27.80 -10.60 -32.10
N THR A 546 27.64 -9.31 -31.91
CA THR A 546 26.63 -8.47 -32.60
C THR A 546 26.79 -8.44 -34.12
N THR A 547 27.94 -8.87 -34.69
CA THR A 547 28.17 -8.92 -36.12
C THR A 547 27.53 -10.16 -36.78
N TYR A 548 27.10 -11.16 -36.00
CA TYR A 548 26.42 -12.36 -36.50
C TYR A 548 24.94 -12.43 -36.10
N ALA A 549 24.21 -11.34 -36.34
CA ALA A 549 22.80 -11.19 -36.00
C ALA A 549 21.87 -12.28 -36.58
N THR A 550 22.37 -13.18 -37.42
CA THR A 550 21.57 -14.24 -38.07
C THR A 550 21.76 -15.63 -37.45
N ASN A 551 22.73 -15.81 -36.53
CA ASN A 551 23.02 -17.12 -35.88
C ASN A 551 23.09 -17.06 -34.36
N ASP A 552 22.52 -16.05 -33.77
CA ASP A 552 22.66 -15.75 -32.33
C ASP A 552 21.77 -16.62 -31.47
N ALA A 553 22.36 -17.71 -30.92
CA ALA A 553 21.64 -18.70 -30.15
C ALA A 553 21.28 -18.22 -28.74
N TYR A 554 21.79 -17.08 -28.27
CA TYR A 554 21.60 -16.62 -26.89
C TYR A 554 21.20 -15.14 -26.75
N TYR A 555 21.58 -14.28 -27.71
CA TYR A 555 21.12 -12.91 -27.76
C TYR A 555 19.60 -12.88 -28.05
N ASN A 556 18.89 -11.97 -27.44
CA ASN A 556 17.46 -11.82 -27.63
C ASN A 556 16.63 -13.06 -27.19
N HIS A 557 17.22 -13.99 -26.43
CA HIS A 557 16.54 -15.15 -25.88
C HIS A 557 16.38 -15.01 -24.37
N ILE A 558 15.32 -15.59 -23.86
CA ILE A 558 15.17 -15.89 -22.44
C ILE A 558 15.98 -17.17 -22.15
N ILE A 559 16.92 -17.08 -21.24
CA ILE A 559 17.82 -18.18 -20.89
C ILE A 559 17.63 -18.51 -19.41
N ALA A 560 17.44 -19.79 -19.10
CA ALA A 560 17.47 -20.25 -17.73
C ALA A 560 18.90 -20.22 -17.18
N TYR A 561 19.06 -19.87 -15.91
CA TYR A 561 20.37 -19.82 -15.26
C TYR A 561 20.32 -20.29 -13.80
N SER A 562 21.48 -20.59 -13.27
CA SER A 562 21.72 -20.77 -11.83
C SER A 562 22.93 -19.96 -11.40
N VAL A 563 22.98 -19.62 -10.11
CA VAL A 563 24.15 -18.95 -9.51
C VAL A 563 24.94 -19.96 -8.72
N ASN A 564 26.23 -20.06 -9.02
CA ASN A 564 27.16 -20.92 -8.32
C ASN A 564 27.49 -20.36 -6.92
N ALA A 565 28.06 -21.18 -6.07
CA ALA A 565 28.43 -20.78 -4.71
C ALA A 565 29.46 -19.61 -4.66
N ASP A 566 30.23 -19.43 -5.73
CA ASP A 566 31.20 -18.33 -5.89
C ASP A 566 30.59 -17.05 -6.52
N GLY A 567 29.26 -17.05 -6.74
CA GLY A 567 28.52 -15.91 -7.33
C GLY A 567 28.58 -15.83 -8.85
N THR A 568 29.21 -16.79 -9.54
CA THR A 568 29.21 -16.86 -11.00
C THR A 568 27.94 -17.49 -11.54
N TYR A 569 27.57 -17.15 -12.79
CA TYR A 569 26.34 -17.62 -13.44
C TYR A 569 26.61 -18.79 -14.36
N ALA A 570 25.82 -19.85 -14.23
CA ALA A 570 25.78 -20.96 -15.17
C ALA A 570 24.50 -20.85 -16.00
N LEU A 571 24.64 -20.67 -17.32
CA LEU A 571 23.53 -20.59 -18.25
C LEU A 571 23.11 -21.98 -18.72
N ASP A 572 21.80 -22.26 -18.75
CA ASP A 572 21.29 -23.50 -19.29
C ASP A 572 21.25 -23.41 -20.82
N GLY A 573 22.12 -24.17 -21.47
CA GLY A 573 22.20 -24.16 -22.94
C GLY A 573 21.01 -24.86 -23.64
N THR A 574 20.16 -25.55 -22.91
CA THR A 574 19.05 -26.34 -23.47
C THR A 574 17.67 -25.73 -23.20
N VAL A 575 17.54 -24.95 -22.14
CA VAL A 575 16.26 -24.30 -21.76
C VAL A 575 16.26 -22.87 -22.26
N ARG A 576 15.51 -22.65 -23.29
CA ARG A 576 15.32 -21.34 -23.95
C ARG A 576 13.83 -21.06 -24.03
N GLY A 577 13.47 -19.79 -24.11
CA GLY A 577 12.12 -19.40 -24.44
C GLY A 577 11.75 -19.82 -25.86
N ASP A 578 10.47 -20.11 -26.07
CA ASP A 578 9.91 -20.32 -27.40
C ASP A 578 9.80 -18.98 -28.12
N PHE A 579 10.08 -18.97 -29.43
CA PHE A 579 9.81 -17.81 -30.28
C PHE A 579 8.38 -17.86 -30.77
N TYR A 580 7.77 -16.68 -30.85
CA TYR A 580 6.52 -16.52 -31.55
C TYR A 580 6.79 -16.74 -33.05
N ALA A 581 6.27 -17.87 -33.56
CA ALA A 581 6.34 -18.33 -34.94
C ALA A 581 7.72 -18.23 -35.60
N TRP A 582 8.66 -19.09 -35.22
CA TRP A 582 9.81 -19.39 -36.06
C TRP A 582 9.46 -20.55 -36.99
N ALA A 583 9.06 -20.25 -38.20
CA ALA A 583 8.95 -21.22 -39.28
C ALA A 583 9.55 -20.66 -40.56
N GLY A 584 10.84 -20.93 -40.81
CA GLY A 584 11.46 -20.58 -42.09
C GLY A 584 11.76 -19.10 -42.23
N THR A 585 11.86 -18.59 -43.43
CA THR A 585 12.43 -17.32 -43.80
C THR A 585 11.65 -16.05 -43.49
N ASP A 586 10.42 -16.15 -42.96
CA ASP A 586 9.60 -14.99 -42.54
C ASP A 586 9.10 -15.19 -41.13
N MET A 587 9.66 -14.44 -40.14
CA MET A 587 9.20 -14.38 -38.77
C MET A 587 7.81 -13.72 -38.74
N GLU A 588 6.79 -14.46 -38.30
CA GLU A 588 5.51 -13.84 -37.97
C GLU A 588 5.65 -12.94 -36.75
N LYS A 589 5.32 -11.68 -36.91
CA LYS A 589 5.38 -10.70 -35.84
C LYS A 589 4.18 -10.81 -34.91
N ALA A 590 4.41 -10.65 -33.61
CA ALA A 590 3.35 -10.65 -32.62
C ALA A 590 2.72 -9.26 -32.48
N THR A 591 1.46 -9.22 -32.11
CA THR A 591 0.78 -8.04 -31.56
C THR A 591 0.56 -8.23 -30.08
N ILE A 592 0.98 -7.26 -29.28
CA ILE A 592 0.71 -7.19 -27.84
C ILE A 592 -0.22 -5.99 -27.62
N THR A 593 -1.41 -6.23 -27.11
CA THR A 593 -2.38 -5.17 -26.81
C THR A 593 -2.54 -5.02 -25.32
N LYS A 594 -2.32 -3.82 -24.78
CA LYS A 594 -2.54 -3.50 -23.36
C LYS A 594 -3.94 -3.93 -22.93
N GLY A 595 -4.02 -4.72 -21.87
CA GLY A 595 -5.28 -5.24 -21.34
C GLY A 595 -5.82 -6.50 -22.03
N SER A 596 -5.23 -6.93 -23.16
CA SER A 596 -5.61 -8.19 -23.82
C SER A 596 -5.26 -9.39 -22.93
N THR A 597 -5.97 -10.48 -23.10
CA THR A 597 -5.66 -11.78 -22.47
C THR A 597 -4.78 -12.67 -23.33
N ILE A 598 -4.45 -12.24 -24.54
CA ILE A 598 -3.60 -12.95 -25.51
C ILE A 598 -2.63 -11.98 -26.17
N MET A 599 -1.46 -12.47 -26.53
CA MET A 599 -0.54 -11.87 -27.50
C MET A 599 -0.42 -12.76 -28.73
N GLY A 600 -0.17 -12.21 -29.89
CA GLY A 600 0.01 -13.00 -31.11
C GLY A 600 -0.54 -12.33 -32.36
N ASN A 601 -0.86 -13.13 -33.35
CA ASN A 601 -1.46 -12.70 -34.59
C ASN A 601 -2.79 -13.43 -34.88
N THR A 602 -3.31 -13.35 -36.09
CA THR A 602 -4.58 -13.98 -36.46
C THR A 602 -4.50 -15.50 -36.56
N THR A 603 -3.30 -16.08 -36.65
CA THR A 603 -3.09 -17.53 -36.87
C THR A 603 -2.64 -18.26 -35.63
N SER A 604 -1.94 -17.59 -34.72
CA SER A 604 -1.53 -18.17 -33.43
C SER A 604 -1.57 -17.13 -32.31
N ALA A 605 -1.84 -17.59 -31.12
CA ALA A 605 -1.93 -16.75 -29.94
C ALA A 605 -1.41 -17.47 -28.68
N VAL A 606 -0.79 -16.68 -27.81
CA VAL A 606 -0.31 -17.15 -26.49
C VAL A 606 -1.06 -16.37 -25.41
N GLY A 607 -1.56 -17.08 -24.38
CA GLY A 607 -2.24 -16.44 -23.26
C GLY A 607 -1.30 -15.54 -22.45
N ILE A 608 -1.79 -14.37 -22.04
CA ILE A 608 -1.12 -13.45 -21.12
C ILE A 608 -2.07 -13.03 -20.01
N ASN A 609 -1.55 -12.78 -18.84
CA ASN A 609 -2.34 -12.41 -17.66
C ASN A 609 -1.65 -11.34 -16.83
N ASP A 610 -2.18 -11.07 -15.65
CA ASP A 610 -1.65 -10.03 -14.77
C ASP A 610 -0.34 -10.44 -14.06
N ALA A 611 0.06 -11.72 -14.13
CA ALA A 611 1.35 -12.21 -13.64
C ALA A 611 2.43 -12.30 -14.75
N THR A 612 2.07 -12.13 -16.02
CA THR A 612 3.02 -12.14 -17.14
C THR A 612 4.01 -10.99 -17.00
N VAL A 613 5.30 -11.28 -16.97
CA VAL A 613 6.36 -10.27 -16.99
C VAL A 613 6.81 -10.05 -18.43
N PHE A 614 6.87 -8.78 -18.84
CA PHE A 614 7.38 -8.37 -20.15
C PHE A 614 8.69 -7.61 -19.95
N LEU A 615 9.74 -8.10 -20.56
CA LEU A 615 11.03 -7.41 -20.69
C LEU A 615 11.07 -6.77 -22.08
N VAL A 616 10.86 -5.48 -22.17
CA VAL A 616 10.77 -4.75 -23.46
C VAL A 616 12.07 -4.00 -23.69
N LYS A 617 12.76 -4.34 -24.78
CA LYS A 617 14.02 -3.71 -25.18
C LYS A 617 13.75 -2.31 -25.73
N ASP A 618 14.40 -1.31 -25.17
CA ASP A 618 14.42 0.02 -25.79
C ASP A 618 15.31 -0.04 -27.02
N LEU A 619 14.75 0.27 -28.19
CA LEU A 619 15.43 0.09 -29.47
C LEU A 619 16.57 1.08 -29.69
N LYS A 620 16.63 2.19 -28.94
CA LYS A 620 17.71 3.18 -29.05
C LYS A 620 18.86 2.87 -28.11
N THR A 621 18.54 2.47 -26.87
CA THR A 621 19.54 2.27 -25.81
C THR A 621 19.95 0.82 -25.64
N GLY A 622 19.17 -0.12 -26.19
CA GLY A 622 19.37 -1.56 -25.99
C GLY A 622 19.03 -2.08 -24.59
N VAL A 623 18.57 -1.22 -23.69
CA VAL A 623 18.25 -1.54 -22.28
C VAL A 623 16.83 -2.08 -22.18
N TYR A 624 16.63 -3.11 -21.37
CA TYR A 624 15.30 -3.68 -21.13
C TYR A 624 14.58 -2.97 -19.99
N THR A 625 13.29 -2.74 -20.20
CA THR A 625 12.36 -2.28 -19.15
C THR A 625 11.36 -3.39 -18.84
N ALA A 626 11.16 -3.69 -17.56
CA ALA A 626 10.19 -4.70 -17.14
C ALA A 626 8.81 -4.08 -16.92
N TYR A 627 7.79 -4.81 -17.37
CA TYR A 627 6.38 -4.51 -17.11
C TYR A 627 5.72 -5.78 -16.58
N THR A 628 5.11 -5.72 -15.41
CA THR A 628 4.35 -6.84 -14.86
C THR A 628 2.88 -6.65 -15.14
N GLY A 629 2.28 -7.67 -15.77
CA GLY A 629 0.86 -7.71 -16.09
C GLY A 629 0.48 -7.07 -17.42
N LYS A 630 -0.55 -7.64 -18.02
CA LYS A 630 -1.12 -7.22 -19.32
C LYS A 630 -1.62 -5.76 -19.34
N GLN A 631 -1.93 -5.18 -18.17
CA GLN A 631 -2.40 -3.80 -18.07
C GLN A 631 -1.27 -2.77 -18.09
N ASN A 632 -0.04 -3.20 -17.84
CA ASN A 632 1.10 -2.30 -17.70
C ASN A 632 2.01 -2.30 -18.92
N VAL A 633 1.99 -3.37 -19.72
CA VAL A 633 2.78 -3.44 -20.95
C VAL A 633 2.24 -2.49 -22.01
N PRO A 634 3.09 -1.76 -22.75
CA PRO A 634 2.65 -0.93 -23.86
C PRO A 634 2.08 -1.78 -25.00
N SER A 635 1.10 -1.24 -25.74
CA SER A 635 0.60 -1.89 -26.95
C SER A 635 1.62 -1.80 -28.09
N MET A 636 1.93 -2.93 -28.70
CA MET A 636 2.97 -3.08 -29.72
C MET A 636 2.46 -3.92 -30.87
N THR A 637 2.92 -3.62 -32.07
CA THR A 637 2.71 -4.40 -33.30
C THR A 637 4.04 -4.76 -33.93
N ASP A 638 4.04 -5.72 -34.81
CA ASP A 638 5.25 -6.21 -35.46
C ASP A 638 6.36 -6.59 -34.48
N ALA A 639 5.98 -7.16 -33.33
CA ALA A 639 6.89 -7.44 -32.24
C ALA A 639 7.60 -8.78 -32.42
N ASP A 640 8.94 -8.77 -32.31
CA ASP A 640 9.75 -9.97 -32.13
C ASP A 640 9.76 -10.37 -30.65
N VAL A 641 9.20 -11.52 -30.35
CA VAL A 641 9.05 -11.97 -28.97
C VAL A 641 9.66 -13.35 -28.76
N CYS A 642 10.33 -13.50 -27.61
CA CYS A 642 10.72 -14.79 -27.03
C CYS A 642 9.96 -14.93 -25.72
N TYR A 643 9.38 -16.10 -25.43
CA TYR A 643 8.55 -16.26 -24.26
C TYR A 643 8.71 -17.63 -23.58
N ILE A 644 8.39 -17.69 -22.29
CA ILE A 644 8.28 -18.90 -21.49
C ILE A 644 6.83 -19.05 -21.05
N THR A 645 6.28 -20.24 -21.17
CA THR A 645 4.90 -20.54 -20.74
C THR A 645 4.88 -21.42 -19.51
N SER A 646 3.82 -21.26 -18.70
CA SER A 646 3.37 -22.24 -17.71
C SER A 646 1.89 -22.53 -18.01
N GLY A 647 1.59 -23.75 -18.40
CA GLY A 647 0.28 -24.07 -18.93
C GLY A 647 -0.03 -23.28 -20.22
N ASN A 648 -1.18 -22.61 -20.23
CA ASN A 648 -1.65 -21.83 -21.39
C ASN A 648 -1.20 -20.35 -21.39
N TYR A 649 -0.42 -19.94 -20.38
CA TYR A 649 -0.06 -18.53 -20.22
C TYR A 649 1.45 -18.32 -20.28
N ALA A 650 1.87 -17.24 -20.94
CA ALA A 650 3.24 -16.78 -20.84
C ALA A 650 3.50 -16.24 -19.43
N THR A 651 4.60 -16.69 -18.82
CA THR A 651 5.07 -16.17 -17.53
C THR A 651 6.11 -15.08 -17.71
N LEU A 652 6.93 -15.19 -18.75
CA LEU A 652 7.95 -14.21 -19.10
C LEU A 652 7.95 -14.01 -20.61
N VAL A 653 8.02 -12.78 -21.06
CA VAL A 653 8.07 -12.37 -22.48
C VAL A 653 9.20 -11.38 -22.65
N ALA A 654 10.17 -11.68 -23.50
CA ALA A 654 11.18 -10.73 -23.95
C ALA A 654 10.79 -10.19 -25.33
N VAL A 655 10.70 -8.88 -25.46
CA VAL A 655 10.38 -8.17 -26.70
C VAL A 655 11.63 -7.46 -27.18
N THR A 656 12.13 -7.82 -28.34
CA THR A 656 13.48 -7.41 -28.81
C THR A 656 13.44 -6.43 -29.97
N ASP A 657 12.38 -6.42 -30.76
CA ASP A 657 12.06 -5.43 -31.79
C ASP A 657 10.54 -5.25 -31.84
N TYR A 658 10.03 -4.07 -32.12
CA TYR A 658 8.61 -3.78 -32.18
C TYR A 658 8.30 -2.40 -32.74
N LYS A 659 7.03 -2.21 -33.15
CA LYS A 659 6.44 -0.90 -33.38
C LYS A 659 5.42 -0.60 -32.28
N LEU A 660 5.48 0.58 -31.69
CA LEU A 660 4.46 0.99 -30.71
C LEU A 660 3.12 1.18 -31.42
N ALA A 661 2.07 0.58 -30.87
CA ALA A 661 0.72 0.81 -31.34
C ALA A 661 0.30 2.24 -31.03
N SER A 662 -0.41 2.87 -31.94
CA SER A 662 -0.91 4.23 -31.76
C SER A 662 -2.40 4.22 -31.42
N ASN A 663 -2.81 5.14 -30.57
CA ASN A 663 -4.20 5.38 -30.21
C ASN A 663 -4.59 6.81 -30.59
N THR A 664 -5.76 6.97 -31.21
CA THR A 664 -6.31 8.28 -31.59
C THR A 664 -7.53 8.61 -30.74
N PHE A 665 -7.53 9.77 -30.11
CA PHE A 665 -8.60 10.28 -29.30
C PHE A 665 -8.64 11.81 -29.29
N ASN A 666 -9.76 12.39 -28.84
CA ASN A 666 -9.85 13.83 -28.64
C ASN A 666 -9.67 14.16 -27.14
N ALA A 667 -9.09 15.32 -26.90
CA ALA A 667 -8.95 15.85 -25.54
C ALA A 667 -9.01 17.38 -25.55
N TYR A 668 -9.45 17.95 -24.42
CA TYR A 668 -9.17 19.35 -24.12
C TYR A 668 -7.72 19.45 -23.64
N VAL A 669 -7.00 20.42 -24.11
CA VAL A 669 -5.56 20.60 -23.85
C VAL A 669 -5.34 21.91 -23.14
N ASP A 670 -4.59 21.86 -22.05
CA ASP A 670 -3.80 22.99 -21.54
C ASP A 670 -2.50 23.02 -22.35
N ALA A 671 -2.36 24.05 -23.16
CA ALA A 671 -1.26 24.13 -24.13
C ALA A 671 0.09 24.52 -23.51
N ASP A 672 0.14 24.76 -22.21
CA ASP A 672 1.36 25.07 -21.48
C ASP A 672 2.20 23.81 -21.27
N ALA A 673 3.34 23.75 -21.94
CA ALA A 673 4.25 22.62 -21.89
C ALA A 673 5.15 22.68 -20.65
N VAL A 674 5.21 21.58 -19.91
CA VAL A 674 6.16 21.40 -18.82
C VAL A 674 7.30 20.48 -19.26
N TYR A 675 8.54 20.92 -19.11
CA TYR A 675 9.69 20.09 -19.39
C TYR A 675 9.87 19.03 -18.31
N THR A 676 9.95 17.76 -18.68
CA THR A 676 10.01 16.64 -17.72
C THR A 676 11.22 15.73 -17.88
N GLY A 677 11.91 15.77 -19.01
CA GLY A 677 13.02 14.85 -19.30
C GLY A 677 12.68 13.35 -19.32
N ARG A 678 11.39 13.00 -19.43
CA ARG A 678 10.90 11.62 -19.37
C ARG A 678 11.40 10.78 -20.57
N TYR A 679 11.60 9.48 -20.37
CA TYR A 679 11.99 8.47 -21.37
C TYR A 679 13.40 8.62 -21.96
N ASN A 680 14.38 9.11 -21.20
CA ASN A 680 15.75 9.37 -21.68
C ASN A 680 15.84 10.30 -22.89
N GLU A 681 14.73 10.93 -23.29
CA GLU A 681 14.66 11.98 -24.27
C GLU A 681 14.25 13.25 -23.53
N LEU A 682 14.91 14.33 -23.83
CA LEU A 682 14.47 15.64 -23.39
C LEU A 682 13.07 15.83 -23.96
N GLY A 683 12.06 15.88 -23.12
CA GLY A 683 10.66 15.88 -23.55
C GLY A 683 9.82 16.87 -22.77
N TYR A 684 8.77 17.30 -23.39
CA TYR A 684 7.77 18.19 -22.83
C TYR A 684 6.51 17.41 -22.54
N GLN A 685 5.89 17.71 -21.40
CA GLN A 685 4.63 17.15 -20.95
C GLN A 685 3.51 18.16 -21.16
N PHE A 686 2.40 17.69 -21.67
CA PHE A 686 1.18 18.47 -21.80
C PHE A 686 0.08 17.83 -20.96
N ALA A 687 -0.63 18.64 -20.17
CA ALA A 687 -1.83 18.23 -19.47
C ALA A 687 -2.99 18.19 -20.47
N ILE A 688 -3.62 17.02 -20.56
CA ILE A 688 -4.78 16.84 -21.43
C ILE A 688 -5.94 16.28 -20.61
N TYR A 689 -7.14 16.60 -21.00
CA TYR A 689 -8.37 16.11 -20.39
C TYR A 689 -9.16 15.36 -21.47
N PRO A 690 -9.14 14.01 -21.44
CA PRO A 690 -9.84 13.21 -22.43
C PRO A 690 -11.31 13.61 -22.56
N GLU A 691 -11.85 13.49 -23.76
CA GLU A 691 -13.19 13.93 -24.12
C GLU A 691 -14.24 13.51 -23.10
N GLY A 692 -14.98 14.47 -22.57
CA GLY A 692 -16.04 14.23 -21.59
C GLY A 692 -15.60 13.98 -20.15
N THR A 693 -14.32 14.14 -19.84
CA THR A 693 -13.76 13.97 -18.48
C THR A 693 -13.13 15.27 -17.97
N ASN A 694 -12.92 15.32 -16.66
CA ASN A 694 -12.08 16.31 -15.97
C ASN A 694 -10.83 15.64 -15.35
N ASP A 695 -10.59 14.37 -15.67
CA ASP A 695 -9.41 13.66 -15.20
C ASP A 695 -8.21 14.06 -16.05
N VAL A 696 -7.15 14.54 -15.42
CA VAL A 696 -5.94 14.90 -16.11
C VAL A 696 -5.20 13.65 -16.57
N LYS A 697 -4.83 13.65 -17.85
CA LYS A 697 -3.88 12.70 -18.45
C LYS A 697 -2.70 13.49 -19.00
N TYR A 698 -1.55 12.88 -19.08
CA TYR A 698 -0.38 13.55 -19.63
C TYR A 698 0.06 12.87 -20.91
N VAL A 699 0.42 13.70 -21.90
CA VAL A 699 1.06 13.24 -23.14
C VAL A 699 2.41 13.94 -23.29
N TYR A 700 3.32 13.31 -24.03
CA TYR A 700 4.73 13.72 -24.07
C TYR A 700 5.15 14.04 -25.51
N SER A 701 5.97 15.07 -25.68
CA SER A 701 6.52 15.48 -26.97
C SER A 701 8.00 15.83 -26.82
N ALA A 702 8.80 15.52 -27.84
CA ALA A 702 10.20 15.95 -27.91
C ALA A 702 10.35 17.47 -28.15
N GLN A 703 9.27 18.15 -28.50
CA GLN A 703 9.26 19.58 -28.80
C GLN A 703 8.39 20.34 -27.80
N PRO A 704 8.73 21.61 -27.46
CA PRO A 704 7.93 22.45 -26.58
C PRO A 704 6.56 22.82 -27.18
N ASN A 705 6.42 22.64 -28.47
CA ASN A 705 5.16 22.86 -29.17
C ASN A 705 4.67 21.51 -29.70
N LEU A 706 3.41 21.22 -29.52
CA LEU A 706 2.77 20.10 -30.18
C LEU A 706 2.89 20.33 -31.70
N PRO A 707 3.13 19.30 -32.52
CA PRO A 707 3.18 19.42 -33.97
C PRO A 707 1.78 19.72 -34.51
N LEU A 708 1.37 20.99 -34.53
CA LEU A 708 0.01 21.40 -34.78
C LEU A 708 -0.14 21.93 -36.23
N THR A 709 -1.09 21.34 -36.91
CA THR A 709 -1.73 22.00 -38.07
C THR A 709 -3.18 22.25 -37.66
N TRP A 710 -3.59 23.51 -37.62
CA TRP A 710 -4.99 23.86 -37.39
C TRP A 710 -5.83 23.35 -38.56
N ALA A 711 -7.13 23.14 -38.33
CA ALA A 711 -8.05 22.66 -39.34
C ALA A 711 -8.14 23.60 -40.56
N ASP A 712 -7.79 24.88 -40.41
CA ASP A 712 -7.69 25.89 -41.46
C ASP A 712 -6.33 25.90 -42.21
N GLY A 713 -5.41 24.98 -41.85
CA GLY A 713 -4.09 24.88 -42.47
C GLY A 713 -3.03 25.85 -41.92
N THR A 714 -3.35 26.68 -40.92
CA THR A 714 -2.38 27.60 -40.32
C THR A 714 -1.54 26.89 -39.25
N THR A 715 -0.23 27.19 -39.23
CA THR A 715 0.67 26.79 -38.14
C THR A 715 0.83 27.98 -37.19
N THR A 716 0.20 27.95 -36.05
CA THR A 716 0.31 28.97 -35.03
C THR A 716 0.73 28.33 -33.70
N ALA A 717 1.19 29.17 -32.76
CA ALA A 717 1.59 28.73 -31.42
C ALA A 717 0.50 27.91 -30.69
N ASN A 718 0.91 27.10 -29.76
CA ASN A 718 0.02 26.33 -28.88
C ASN A 718 -1.12 27.21 -28.34
N ARG A 719 -2.31 26.68 -28.31
CA ARG A 719 -3.50 27.30 -27.72
C ARG A 719 -4.32 26.23 -27.03
N ASP A 720 -4.93 26.57 -25.94
CA ASP A 720 -5.91 25.70 -25.29
C ASP A 720 -7.10 25.42 -26.19
N GLY A 721 -7.66 24.23 -26.07
CA GLY A 721 -8.81 23.84 -26.85
C GLY A 721 -8.92 22.33 -27.08
N ILE A 722 -9.74 21.96 -28.05
CA ILE A 722 -9.94 20.57 -28.43
C ILE A 722 -8.93 20.17 -29.50
N TYR A 723 -8.24 19.06 -29.23
CA TYR A 723 -7.27 18.46 -30.13
C TYR A 723 -7.61 16.99 -30.38
N SER A 724 -7.29 16.51 -31.57
CA SER A 724 -7.28 15.07 -31.90
C SER A 724 -5.83 14.61 -31.88
N PHE A 725 -5.53 13.72 -30.93
CA PHE A 725 -4.20 13.15 -30.73
C PHE A 725 -4.11 11.77 -31.34
N THR A 726 -2.96 11.47 -31.93
CA THR A 726 -2.46 10.11 -32.08
C THR A 726 -1.23 10.00 -31.18
N VAL A 727 -1.33 9.18 -30.16
CA VAL A 727 -0.21 8.89 -29.25
C VAL A 727 0.19 7.44 -29.39
N ASP A 728 1.46 7.16 -29.15
CA ASP A 728 1.91 5.79 -29.00
C ASP A 728 1.49 5.21 -27.64
N SER A 729 1.78 3.96 -27.40
CA SER A 729 1.40 3.26 -26.18
C SER A 729 2.21 3.70 -24.93
N LYS A 730 3.17 4.61 -25.08
CA LYS A 730 3.87 5.31 -23.99
C LYS A 730 3.33 6.74 -23.78
N ASP A 731 2.21 7.06 -24.40
CA ASP A 731 1.61 8.39 -24.41
C ASP A 731 2.48 9.48 -25.07
N VAL A 732 3.43 9.07 -25.93
CA VAL A 732 4.22 10.02 -26.74
C VAL A 732 3.41 10.43 -27.96
N VAL A 733 3.35 11.73 -28.22
CA VAL A 733 2.59 12.30 -29.34
C VAL A 733 3.26 11.92 -30.66
N VAL A 734 2.57 11.11 -31.44
CA VAL A 734 2.95 10.75 -32.83
C VAL A 734 2.46 11.84 -33.77
N SER A 735 1.24 12.30 -33.58
CA SER A 735 0.68 13.44 -34.26
C SER A 735 -0.40 14.11 -33.41
N ALA A 736 -0.55 15.41 -33.58
CA ALA A 736 -1.62 16.17 -32.97
C ALA A 736 -2.21 17.11 -34.03
N LYS A 737 -3.55 17.14 -34.10
CA LYS A 737 -4.32 18.03 -34.93
C LYS A 737 -5.19 18.90 -34.04
N ALA A 738 -5.02 20.21 -34.14
CA ALA A 738 -5.91 21.13 -33.46
C ALA A 738 -7.27 21.13 -34.16
N VAL A 739 -8.31 20.81 -33.40
CA VAL A 739 -9.69 20.75 -33.89
C VAL A 739 -10.35 22.11 -33.70
N LEU A 740 -10.32 22.63 -32.46
CA LEU A 740 -11.00 23.86 -32.12
C LEU A 740 -10.32 24.54 -30.93
N ALA A 741 -9.74 25.75 -31.15
CA ALA A 741 -9.12 26.51 -30.09
C ALA A 741 -10.13 27.32 -29.26
N THR A 742 -9.84 27.50 -27.99
CA THR A 742 -10.48 28.51 -27.16
C THR A 742 -10.11 29.89 -27.68
N ALA A 743 -11.09 30.81 -27.79
CA ALA A 743 -10.81 32.18 -28.19
C ALA A 743 -10.13 32.94 -27.06
N THR A 744 -9.00 33.57 -27.37
CA THR A 744 -8.33 34.54 -26.48
C THR A 744 -8.80 35.97 -26.80
N SER A 745 -8.46 36.93 -25.95
CA SER A 745 -8.84 38.34 -26.14
C SER A 745 -8.40 38.91 -27.49
N SER A 746 -7.30 38.44 -28.07
CA SER A 746 -6.80 38.87 -29.39
C SER A 746 -7.54 38.24 -30.57
N VAL A 747 -8.37 37.21 -30.33
CA VAL A 747 -9.10 36.44 -31.38
C VAL A 747 -10.59 36.75 -31.36
N ILE A 748 -11.11 37.36 -30.28
CA ILE A 748 -12.54 37.71 -30.10
C ILE A 748 -13.10 38.65 -31.18
N GLY A 749 -12.24 39.26 -31.96
CA GLY A 749 -12.65 40.21 -33.02
C GLY A 749 -12.49 39.66 -34.45
N SER A 750 -12.03 38.47 -34.67
CA SER A 750 -11.92 37.89 -36.02
C SER A 750 -13.06 36.92 -36.30
N ASP A 751 -13.91 37.27 -37.26
CA ASP A 751 -14.99 36.43 -37.80
C ASP A 751 -14.49 35.16 -38.51
N VAL A 752 -13.81 34.30 -37.78
CA VAL A 752 -13.46 33.00 -38.29
C VAL A 752 -14.67 32.09 -38.07
N ASP A 753 -15.24 31.63 -39.13
CA ASP A 753 -16.37 30.70 -39.14
C ASP A 753 -15.88 29.33 -38.61
N VAL A 754 -16.11 29.10 -37.31
CA VAL A 754 -15.54 27.98 -36.55
C VAL A 754 -16.62 26.95 -36.26
N ASN A 755 -17.32 26.50 -37.29
CA ASN A 755 -18.39 25.54 -37.17
C ASN A 755 -18.13 24.27 -37.98
N GLY A 756 -18.46 23.11 -37.42
CA GLY A 756 -18.48 21.86 -38.13
C GLY A 756 -17.12 21.18 -38.30
N TYR A 757 -16.11 21.55 -37.53
CA TYR A 757 -14.81 20.85 -37.58
C TYR A 757 -14.91 19.42 -37.09
N VAL A 758 -14.38 18.48 -37.85
CA VAL A 758 -14.44 17.06 -37.50
C VAL A 758 -13.24 16.71 -36.62
N GLY A 759 -13.54 16.28 -35.39
CA GLY A 759 -12.58 15.69 -34.47
C GLY A 759 -13.11 14.34 -34.01
N GLY A 760 -12.48 13.24 -34.44
CA GLY A 760 -12.92 11.90 -34.12
C GLY A 760 -14.35 11.63 -34.63
N SER A 761 -15.24 11.21 -33.72
CA SER A 761 -16.63 10.89 -34.01
C SER A 761 -17.59 12.08 -33.96
N TYR A 762 -17.11 13.27 -33.65
CA TYR A 762 -17.90 14.46 -33.39
C TYR A 762 -17.55 15.59 -34.34
N LYS A 763 -18.54 16.49 -34.56
CA LYS A 763 -18.30 17.82 -35.12
C LYS A 763 -18.22 18.81 -33.98
N TRP A 764 -17.39 19.84 -34.12
CA TRP A 764 -17.13 20.82 -33.08
C TRP A 764 -17.41 22.24 -33.57
N ASP A 765 -18.13 23.00 -32.71
CA ASP A 765 -18.46 24.38 -32.95
C ASP A 765 -18.04 25.22 -31.76
N ARG A 766 -17.56 26.44 -32.00
CA ARG A 766 -17.29 27.47 -30.99
C ARG A 766 -18.34 28.57 -31.09
N ASN A 767 -19.05 28.81 -30.00
CA ASN A 767 -20.13 29.76 -29.96
C ASN A 767 -20.21 30.47 -28.62
N TYR A 768 -21.07 31.50 -28.56
CA TYR A 768 -21.49 32.13 -27.30
C TYR A 768 -22.92 31.75 -26.99
N VAL A 769 -23.22 31.36 -25.78
CA VAL A 769 -24.57 30.98 -25.38
C VAL A 769 -25.46 32.22 -25.29
N GLN A 770 -26.59 32.21 -25.96
CA GLN A 770 -27.59 33.24 -25.85
C GLN A 770 -28.71 32.84 -24.87
N ALA A 771 -29.09 31.59 -24.83
CA ALA A 771 -30.00 30.99 -23.86
C ALA A 771 -29.80 29.48 -23.77
N ASN A 772 -30.04 28.93 -22.59
CA ASN A 772 -30.10 27.48 -22.37
C ASN A 772 -31.36 27.16 -21.55
N THR A 773 -32.18 26.26 -22.04
CA THR A 773 -33.46 25.86 -21.41
C THR A 773 -33.38 24.47 -20.75
N GLY A 774 -32.17 23.88 -20.69
CA GLY A 774 -31.94 22.53 -20.18
C GLY A 774 -32.02 21.46 -21.28
N ASN A 775 -32.94 21.58 -22.22
CA ASN A 775 -33.06 20.65 -23.37
C ASN A 775 -32.49 21.26 -24.64
N THR A 776 -32.51 22.58 -24.75
CA THR A 776 -32.10 23.28 -25.96
C THR A 776 -31.20 24.46 -25.61
N MET A 777 -30.03 24.48 -26.22
CA MET A 777 -29.08 25.58 -26.11
C MET A 777 -29.06 26.37 -27.41
N TYR A 778 -29.30 27.67 -27.29
CA TYR A 778 -29.29 28.64 -28.39
C TYR A 778 -27.98 29.43 -28.35
N CYS A 779 -27.23 29.39 -29.43
CA CYS A 779 -25.91 29.99 -29.53
C CYS A 779 -25.77 30.90 -30.73
N ASP A 780 -24.76 31.78 -30.69
CA ASP A 780 -24.34 32.63 -31.77
C ASP A 780 -22.81 32.77 -31.83
N LYS A 781 -22.29 33.21 -32.92
CA LYS A 781 -20.85 33.45 -33.11
C LYS A 781 -20.31 34.61 -32.26
N THR A 782 -21.19 35.51 -31.85
CA THR A 782 -20.89 36.70 -31.05
C THR A 782 -21.83 36.84 -29.88
N VAL A 783 -21.42 37.57 -28.85
CA VAL A 783 -22.18 37.71 -27.57
C VAL A 783 -23.56 38.40 -27.76
N ASN A 784 -23.81 39.13 -28.83
CA ASN A 784 -24.99 39.98 -29.02
C ASN A 784 -25.77 39.80 -30.34
N ALA A 785 -25.57 38.70 -31.05
CA ALA A 785 -26.21 38.47 -32.35
C ALA A 785 -27.52 37.62 -32.23
N SER A 786 -28.15 37.36 -33.35
CA SER A 786 -29.37 36.58 -33.46
C SER A 786 -29.07 35.07 -33.42
N LYS A 787 -29.78 34.29 -32.66
CA LYS A 787 -29.59 32.85 -32.38
C LYS A 787 -29.42 31.96 -33.63
N GLU A 788 -28.23 31.87 -34.17
CA GLU A 788 -27.98 31.15 -35.43
C GLU A 788 -27.76 29.63 -35.28
N ASN A 789 -27.26 29.19 -34.11
CA ASN A 789 -26.98 27.79 -33.85
C ASN A 789 -27.85 27.28 -32.68
N THR A 790 -28.43 26.14 -32.93
CA THR A 790 -29.29 25.47 -31.94
C THR A 790 -28.78 24.05 -31.71
N TYR A 791 -28.61 23.68 -30.44
CA TYR A 791 -28.19 22.34 -30.03
C TYR A 791 -29.22 21.73 -29.09
N TRP A 792 -29.54 20.46 -29.31
CA TRP A 792 -30.22 19.62 -28.34
C TRP A 792 -29.21 19.13 -27.29
N VAL A 793 -29.40 19.44 -26.01
CA VAL A 793 -28.39 19.26 -24.96
C VAL A 793 -28.91 18.42 -23.78
N ASP A 794 -30.05 17.73 -23.93
CA ASP A 794 -30.73 16.98 -22.85
C ASP A 794 -29.81 15.93 -22.18
N GLU A 795 -28.91 15.30 -22.96
CA GLU A 795 -27.99 14.27 -22.48
C GLU A 795 -26.51 14.73 -22.54
N ALA A 796 -26.27 16.02 -22.71
CA ALA A 796 -24.93 16.51 -22.87
C ALA A 796 -24.13 16.48 -21.56
N THR A 797 -22.88 16.10 -21.66
CA THR A 797 -21.91 16.27 -20.55
C THR A 797 -21.39 17.69 -20.55
N TYR A 798 -21.52 18.40 -19.43
CA TYR A 798 -21.03 19.75 -19.23
C TYR A 798 -19.72 19.77 -18.49
N ILE A 799 -18.77 20.57 -18.96
CA ILE A 799 -17.44 20.72 -18.41
C ILE A 799 -17.11 22.21 -18.36
N GLU A 800 -16.91 22.75 -17.17
CA GLU A 800 -16.41 24.12 -16.99
C GLU A 800 -14.90 24.14 -17.10
N VAL A 801 -14.38 25.06 -17.88
CA VAL A 801 -12.95 25.38 -17.97
C VAL A 801 -12.77 26.81 -17.50
N SER A 802 -12.03 27.00 -16.43
CA SER A 802 -11.81 28.28 -15.80
C SER A 802 -10.47 28.87 -16.23
N TYR A 803 -10.47 30.15 -16.49
CA TYR A 803 -9.29 30.93 -16.84
C TYR A 803 -9.18 32.15 -15.93
N ASP A 804 -7.95 32.59 -15.68
CA ASP A 804 -7.69 33.90 -15.11
C ASP A 804 -7.91 34.99 -16.17
N SER A 805 -7.79 36.26 -15.76
CA SER A 805 -7.95 37.42 -16.68
C SER A 805 -6.84 37.51 -17.75
N ALA A 806 -5.77 36.75 -17.61
CA ALA A 806 -4.67 36.64 -18.56
C ALA A 806 -4.83 35.46 -19.52
N TYR A 807 -5.92 34.70 -19.40
CA TYR A 807 -6.23 33.49 -20.16
C TYR A 807 -5.30 32.30 -19.85
N ASN A 808 -4.73 32.21 -18.65
CA ASN A 808 -4.12 30.98 -18.18
C ASN A 808 -5.20 30.09 -17.59
N MET A 809 -5.15 28.80 -17.91
CA MET A 809 -6.12 27.84 -17.39
C MET A 809 -5.91 27.64 -15.87
N THR A 810 -6.95 27.88 -15.08
CA THR A 810 -6.92 27.74 -13.61
C THR A 810 -7.62 26.48 -13.11
N GLY A 811 -8.40 25.82 -13.99
CA GLY A 811 -9.05 24.58 -13.63
C GLY A 811 -10.02 24.07 -14.67
N ILE A 812 -10.36 22.80 -14.54
CA ILE A 812 -11.39 22.12 -15.32
C ILE A 812 -12.26 21.27 -14.38
N LYS A 813 -13.58 21.33 -14.57
CA LYS A 813 -14.54 20.69 -13.69
C LYS A 813 -15.72 20.12 -14.48
N LYS A 814 -16.03 18.85 -14.30
CA LYS A 814 -17.30 18.27 -14.76
C LYS A 814 -18.42 18.70 -13.82
N VAL A 815 -19.50 19.23 -14.35
CA VAL A 815 -20.65 19.70 -13.58
C VAL A 815 -21.87 18.78 -13.75
N GLY A 816 -22.77 18.80 -12.78
CA GLY A 816 -23.90 17.87 -12.71
C GLY A 816 -24.95 18.08 -13.80
N GLY A 817 -25.05 19.28 -14.35
CA GLY A 817 -25.99 19.62 -15.40
C GLY A 817 -26.02 21.11 -15.74
N TYR A 818 -26.86 21.49 -16.66
CA TYR A 818 -26.97 22.89 -17.14
C TYR A 818 -27.35 23.88 -16.03
N GLN A 819 -28.05 23.44 -14.99
CA GLN A 819 -28.47 24.27 -13.85
C GLN A 819 -27.30 24.71 -12.95
N ASP A 820 -26.17 24.02 -13.04
CA ASP A 820 -24.99 24.33 -12.24
C ASP A 820 -24.09 25.39 -12.88
N ILE A 821 -24.47 25.92 -14.04
CA ILE A 821 -23.69 26.88 -14.83
C ILE A 821 -24.38 28.23 -14.86
N ASP A 822 -23.62 29.30 -14.69
CA ASP A 822 -24.13 30.68 -14.87
C ASP A 822 -24.21 31.06 -16.34
N TRP A 823 -25.38 30.93 -16.92
CA TRP A 823 -25.65 31.29 -18.31
C TRP A 823 -25.88 32.79 -18.52
N THR A 824 -26.03 33.56 -17.45
CA THR A 824 -26.31 35.03 -17.55
C THR A 824 -25.12 35.79 -18.11
N ALA A 825 -23.90 35.26 -17.87
CA ALA A 825 -22.65 35.79 -18.41
C ALA A 825 -22.49 35.55 -19.93
N LYS A 826 -23.41 34.81 -20.57
CA LYS A 826 -23.31 34.38 -21.98
C LYS A 826 -21.95 33.80 -22.32
N PRO A 827 -21.51 32.75 -21.63
CA PRO A 827 -20.17 32.23 -21.78
C PRO A 827 -19.89 31.71 -23.19
N GLN A 828 -18.61 31.71 -23.56
CA GLN A 828 -18.16 30.97 -24.73
C GLN A 828 -18.29 29.47 -24.46
N VAL A 829 -18.69 28.72 -25.49
CA VAL A 829 -18.76 27.24 -25.41
C VAL A 829 -18.08 26.61 -26.62
N LEU A 830 -17.41 25.46 -26.36
CA LEU A 830 -17.00 24.54 -27.40
C LEU A 830 -17.96 23.36 -27.35
N VAL A 831 -18.70 23.12 -28.43
CA VAL A 831 -19.76 22.11 -28.46
C VAL A 831 -19.37 20.97 -29.39
N GLY A 832 -19.19 19.79 -28.82
CA GLY A 832 -19.02 18.54 -29.57
C GLY A 832 -20.38 17.87 -29.80
N TYR A 833 -20.78 17.69 -31.07
CA TYR A 833 -22.10 17.19 -31.42
C TYR A 833 -22.09 16.17 -32.55
N LYS A 834 -23.17 15.39 -32.63
CA LYS A 834 -23.53 14.55 -33.77
C LYS A 834 -24.78 15.08 -34.45
N MET A 835 -24.92 14.84 -35.75
CA MET A 835 -26.16 15.08 -36.44
C MET A 835 -27.11 13.89 -36.26
N VAL A 836 -28.30 14.14 -35.74
CA VAL A 836 -29.41 13.17 -35.70
C VAL A 836 -30.54 13.74 -36.56
N GLY A 837 -30.62 13.26 -37.78
CA GLY A 837 -31.42 13.94 -38.79
C GLY A 837 -30.91 15.36 -39.08
N ASN A 838 -31.74 16.36 -38.90
CA ASN A 838 -31.40 17.77 -39.07
C ASN A 838 -31.07 18.48 -37.73
N VAL A 839 -30.97 17.73 -36.63
CA VAL A 839 -30.73 18.31 -35.30
C VAL A 839 -29.28 18.10 -34.87
N LYS A 840 -28.64 19.14 -34.38
CA LYS A 840 -27.33 19.04 -33.71
C LYS A 840 -27.53 18.53 -32.29
N GLN A 841 -27.26 17.27 -32.03
CA GLN A 841 -27.31 16.69 -30.70
C GLN A 841 -25.95 16.81 -30.03
N ALA A 842 -25.83 17.68 -29.04
CA ALA A 842 -24.59 17.87 -28.29
C ALA A 842 -24.34 16.65 -27.39
N GLN A 843 -23.08 16.22 -27.35
CA GLN A 843 -22.61 15.20 -26.42
C GLN A 843 -21.72 15.84 -25.35
N TYR A 844 -20.98 16.86 -25.71
CA TYR A 844 -20.08 17.57 -24.81
C TYR A 844 -20.26 19.08 -24.99
N VAL A 845 -20.29 19.79 -23.86
CA VAL A 845 -20.33 21.26 -23.81
C VAL A 845 -19.24 21.74 -22.84
N TYR A 846 -18.15 22.24 -23.41
CA TYR A 846 -17.10 22.90 -22.62
C TYR A 846 -17.49 24.38 -22.48
N VAL A 847 -17.67 24.81 -21.22
CA VAL A 847 -18.07 26.20 -20.88
C VAL A 847 -16.82 26.94 -20.45
N ILE A 848 -16.47 27.98 -21.18
CA ILE A 848 -15.25 28.76 -20.97
C ILE A 848 -15.55 29.95 -20.08
N ASN A 849 -15.05 29.91 -18.85
CA ASN A 849 -15.21 30.96 -17.85
C ASN A 849 -13.89 31.70 -17.66
N VAL A 850 -13.88 32.98 -18.04
CA VAL A 850 -12.70 33.86 -17.85
C VAL A 850 -12.99 34.81 -16.69
N ALA A 851 -12.13 34.80 -15.66
CA ALA A 851 -12.29 35.68 -14.51
C ALA A 851 -12.15 37.14 -14.89
N ALA A 852 -13.02 37.99 -14.36
CA ALA A 852 -12.89 39.44 -14.48
C ALA A 852 -11.96 39.94 -13.36
N GLY A 853 -10.78 40.42 -13.70
CA GLY A 853 -9.85 41.01 -12.72
C GLY A 853 -8.37 40.96 -13.19
N ALA A 854 -7.50 41.62 -12.47
CA ALA A 854 -6.05 41.58 -12.71
C ALA A 854 -5.50 40.18 -12.31
N ALA A 855 -4.51 39.67 -13.06
CA ALA A 855 -3.79 38.46 -12.70
C ALA A 855 -3.21 38.58 -11.28
N ALA A 856 -3.35 37.56 -10.44
CA ALA A 856 -2.79 37.54 -9.11
C ALA A 856 -1.27 37.42 -9.18
N ASP A 857 -0.55 38.33 -8.52
CA ASP A 857 0.91 38.23 -8.38
C ASP A 857 1.24 37.01 -7.49
N ILE A 858 2.33 36.27 -7.80
CA ILE A 858 2.89 35.29 -6.88
C ILE A 858 3.43 36.04 -5.67
N THR A 859 2.86 35.79 -4.50
CA THR A 859 3.20 36.47 -3.24
C THR A 859 4.27 35.75 -2.44
N SER A 860 4.48 34.46 -2.69
CA SER A 860 5.55 33.67 -2.09
C SER A 860 6.75 33.55 -3.03
N THR A 861 7.97 33.37 -2.46
CA THR A 861 9.12 32.97 -3.27
C THR A 861 8.92 31.54 -3.79
N PRO A 862 8.84 31.31 -5.11
CA PRO A 862 8.57 29.99 -5.63
C PRO A 862 9.66 28.99 -5.23
N ALA A 863 9.28 27.78 -4.86
CA ALA A 863 10.20 26.69 -4.57
C ALA A 863 10.44 25.83 -5.80
N VAL A 864 11.71 25.48 -6.02
CA VAL A 864 12.14 24.53 -7.04
C VAL A 864 12.18 23.13 -6.42
N TYR A 865 11.37 22.24 -6.96
CA TYR A 865 11.34 20.83 -6.63
C TYR A 865 12.06 20.04 -7.72
N ALA A 866 12.99 19.19 -7.33
CA ALA A 866 13.72 18.31 -8.24
C ALA A 866 13.43 16.85 -7.88
N ASP A 867 12.68 16.16 -8.73
CA ASP A 867 12.33 14.76 -8.54
C ASP A 867 13.25 13.84 -9.34
N GLY A 868 13.64 12.70 -8.77
CA GLY A 868 14.51 11.72 -9.39
C GLY A 868 16.02 11.89 -9.11
N ILE A 869 16.42 12.74 -8.15
CA ILE A 869 17.82 12.86 -7.75
C ILE A 869 18.16 11.78 -6.70
N VAL A 870 18.47 10.58 -7.17
CA VAL A 870 18.93 9.46 -6.34
C VAL A 870 20.11 8.75 -6.98
N LYS A 871 20.95 8.09 -6.17
CA LYS A 871 22.13 7.35 -6.64
C LYS A 871 21.72 6.30 -7.69
N GLY A 872 22.42 6.30 -8.83
CA GLY A 872 22.14 5.38 -9.92
C GLY A 872 20.92 5.72 -10.78
N GLN A 873 20.24 6.82 -10.48
CA GLN A 873 19.20 7.36 -11.36
C GLN A 873 19.84 8.17 -12.49
N ARG A 874 19.25 8.16 -13.67
CA ARG A 874 19.77 8.89 -14.83
C ARG A 874 19.58 10.40 -14.66
N ILE A 875 20.65 11.16 -14.92
CA ILE A 875 20.68 12.60 -14.67
C ILE A 875 19.63 13.32 -15.53
N LEU A 876 19.53 12.97 -16.81
CA LEU A 876 18.59 13.60 -17.73
C LEU A 876 17.13 13.19 -17.54
N SER A 877 16.83 12.25 -16.61
CA SER A 877 15.47 11.88 -16.25
C SER A 877 14.91 12.70 -15.07
N THR A 878 15.70 13.61 -14.49
CA THR A 878 15.25 14.47 -13.38
C THR A 878 14.19 15.43 -13.85
N VAL A 879 13.10 15.51 -13.11
CA VAL A 879 11.98 16.42 -13.35
C VAL A 879 12.09 17.64 -12.44
N PHE A 880 12.03 18.84 -13.03
CA PHE A 880 11.95 20.08 -12.27
C PHE A 880 10.52 20.61 -12.28
N THR A 881 10.01 20.93 -11.11
CA THR A 881 8.75 21.65 -10.92
C THR A 881 9.03 22.91 -10.13
N VAL A 882 8.52 24.05 -10.58
CA VAL A 882 8.61 25.31 -9.83
C VAL A 882 7.21 25.70 -9.39
N LYS A 883 7.00 25.85 -8.08
CA LYS A 883 5.69 26.15 -7.48
C LYS A 883 5.78 27.39 -6.62
N GLY A 884 4.83 28.28 -6.76
CA GLY A 884 4.60 29.44 -5.88
C GLY A 884 3.15 29.48 -5.40
N GLU A 885 2.81 30.49 -4.64
CA GLU A 885 1.43 30.73 -4.20
C GLU A 885 1.01 32.15 -4.59
N ASP A 886 -0.24 32.29 -4.98
CA ASP A 886 -0.86 33.59 -5.21
C ASP A 886 -1.30 34.26 -3.89
N SER A 887 -1.86 35.45 -3.98
CA SER A 887 -2.37 36.19 -2.81
C SER A 887 -3.54 35.53 -2.08
N LEU A 888 -4.12 34.45 -2.66
CA LEU A 888 -5.21 33.66 -2.09
C LEU A 888 -4.71 32.29 -1.57
N HIS A 889 -3.36 32.09 -1.52
CA HIS A 889 -2.71 30.82 -1.17
C HIS A 889 -3.02 29.65 -2.12
N ASN A 890 -3.42 29.92 -3.38
CA ASN A 890 -3.51 28.88 -4.37
C ASN A 890 -2.13 28.57 -4.92
N ALA A 891 -1.87 27.27 -5.16
CA ALA A 891 -0.62 26.85 -5.77
C ALA A 891 -0.56 27.30 -7.23
N VAL A 892 0.52 27.96 -7.61
CA VAL A 892 0.80 28.39 -8.97
C VAL A 892 2.02 27.65 -9.49
N ASN A 893 1.86 26.88 -10.58
CA ASN A 893 2.97 26.22 -11.25
C ASN A 893 3.62 27.20 -12.25
N VAL A 894 4.95 27.25 -12.23
CA VAL A 894 5.75 28.06 -13.18
C VAL A 894 6.35 27.10 -14.21
N PRO A 895 6.02 27.24 -15.51
CA PRO A 895 6.55 26.39 -16.54
C PRO A 895 8.07 26.42 -16.61
N VAL A 896 8.67 25.22 -16.77
CA VAL A 896 10.11 25.01 -16.89
C VAL A 896 10.46 24.55 -18.31
N SER A 897 11.50 25.12 -18.87
CA SER A 897 11.98 24.74 -20.21
C SER A 897 13.51 24.81 -20.30
N ASN A 898 14.08 24.28 -21.40
CA ASN A 898 15.51 24.37 -21.73
C ASN A 898 16.44 23.85 -20.62
N VAL A 899 16.14 22.69 -20.02
CA VAL A 899 16.97 22.11 -18.94
C VAL A 899 18.29 21.62 -19.53
N ALA A 900 19.39 22.13 -19.00
CA ALA A 900 20.75 21.69 -19.33
C ALA A 900 21.48 21.25 -18.06
N TRP A 901 22.16 20.14 -18.11
CA TRP A 901 22.91 19.58 -17.01
C TRP A 901 24.42 19.64 -17.18
N SER A 902 25.13 19.90 -16.10
CA SER A 902 26.58 19.79 -16.02
C SER A 902 26.98 19.08 -14.73
N ARG A 903 28.06 18.32 -14.77
CA ARG A 903 28.78 17.80 -13.60
C ARG A 903 30.10 18.54 -13.43
N VAL A 904 30.54 18.74 -12.21
CA VAL A 904 31.81 19.40 -11.92
C VAL A 904 32.88 18.33 -11.65
N VAL A 905 33.82 18.21 -12.58
CA VAL A 905 34.98 17.29 -12.49
C VAL A 905 36.23 18.14 -12.42
N ASP A 906 37.08 17.93 -11.40
CA ASP A 906 38.33 18.69 -11.18
C ASP A 906 38.13 20.22 -11.22
N GLY A 907 37.00 20.69 -10.70
CA GLY A 907 36.62 22.11 -10.64
C GLY A 907 36.15 22.71 -11.99
N LYS A 908 36.01 21.89 -13.03
CA LYS A 908 35.46 22.32 -14.32
C LYS A 908 34.08 21.74 -14.58
N ALA A 909 33.19 22.55 -15.11
CA ALA A 909 31.86 22.08 -15.52
C ALA A 909 31.94 21.34 -16.88
N GLU A 910 31.51 20.11 -16.88
CA GLU A 910 31.36 19.27 -18.04
C GLU A 910 29.86 19.06 -18.34
N ALA A 911 29.44 19.35 -19.57
CA ALA A 911 28.04 19.14 -19.95
C ALA A 911 27.67 17.65 -19.94
N VAL A 912 26.53 17.33 -19.34
CA VAL A 912 25.94 15.99 -19.39
C VAL A 912 25.06 15.90 -20.61
N THR A 913 25.53 15.19 -21.63
CA THR A 913 24.82 15.02 -22.91
C THR A 913 24.47 13.56 -23.20
N ASN A 914 25.07 12.62 -22.47
CA ASN A 914 24.77 11.21 -22.62
C ASN A 914 23.52 10.84 -21.77
N PRO A 915 22.43 10.35 -22.38
CA PRO A 915 21.21 9.99 -21.68
C PRO A 915 21.37 8.80 -20.70
N LEU A 916 22.50 8.10 -20.76
CA LEU A 916 22.80 6.99 -19.86
C LEU A 916 23.61 7.40 -18.61
N ASP A 917 24.03 8.67 -18.52
CA ASP A 917 24.79 9.15 -17.36
C ASP A 917 23.88 9.14 -16.10
N GLU A 918 24.40 8.56 -15.02
CA GLU A 918 23.73 8.41 -13.74
C GLU A 918 24.36 9.31 -12.67
N PHE A 919 23.55 9.67 -11.66
CA PHE A 919 24.07 10.39 -10.49
C PHE A 919 25.05 9.52 -9.69
N ALA A 920 26.24 10.05 -9.43
CA ALA A 920 27.30 9.39 -8.68
C ALA A 920 27.56 10.10 -7.34
N SER A 921 28.01 9.33 -6.33
CA SER A 921 28.40 9.89 -5.03
C SER A 921 29.63 10.79 -5.17
N ASN A 922 29.70 11.83 -4.36
CA ASN A 922 30.79 12.81 -4.29
C ASN A 922 31.00 13.63 -5.58
N VAL A 923 29.95 13.80 -6.36
CA VAL A 923 29.96 14.64 -7.57
C VAL A 923 29.03 15.82 -7.35
N LYS A 924 29.50 17.02 -7.72
CA LYS A 924 28.67 18.23 -7.79
C LYS A 924 27.99 18.31 -9.16
N TYR A 925 26.69 18.52 -9.15
CA TYR A 925 25.88 18.71 -10.35
C TYR A 925 25.27 20.10 -10.38
N VAL A 926 25.10 20.62 -11.60
CA VAL A 926 24.46 21.91 -11.85
C VAL A 926 23.46 21.73 -12.98
N ALA A 927 22.19 22.02 -12.71
CA ALA A 927 21.17 22.16 -13.73
C ALA A 927 20.88 23.65 -13.99
N THR A 928 20.77 24.02 -15.25
CA THR A 928 20.25 25.33 -15.64
C THR A 928 19.00 25.15 -16.49
N PHE A 929 17.96 25.93 -16.21
CA PHE A 929 16.70 25.87 -16.96
C PHE A 929 16.04 27.23 -17.01
N THR A 930 15.17 27.42 -17.99
CA THR A 930 14.39 28.63 -18.16
C THR A 930 13.03 28.45 -17.50
N VAL A 931 12.61 29.43 -16.72
CA VAL A 931 11.26 29.52 -16.18
C VAL A 931 10.50 30.61 -16.92
N THR A 932 9.28 30.29 -17.33
CA THR A 932 8.39 31.25 -17.96
C THR A 932 7.32 31.63 -16.96
N ALA A 933 7.44 32.82 -16.37
CA ALA A 933 6.41 33.29 -15.48
C ALA A 933 5.07 33.40 -16.22
N PRO A 934 3.96 32.92 -15.62
CA PRO A 934 2.63 33.17 -16.17
C PRO A 934 2.42 34.66 -16.40
N TYR A 935 1.62 35.00 -17.39
CA TYR A 935 1.43 36.40 -17.78
C TYR A 935 0.96 37.27 -16.58
N GLY A 936 1.68 38.38 -16.34
CA GLY A 936 1.42 39.28 -15.22
C GLY A 936 2.12 38.91 -13.92
N VAL A 937 2.74 37.73 -13.80
CA VAL A 937 3.48 37.29 -12.62
C VAL A 937 4.95 37.73 -12.70
N LYS A 938 5.46 38.36 -11.63
CA LYS A 938 6.89 38.68 -11.50
C LYS A 938 7.56 37.65 -10.56
N LEU A 939 8.57 36.98 -11.03
CA LEU A 939 9.43 36.14 -10.21
C LEU A 939 10.52 37.04 -9.58
N ALA A 940 10.49 37.21 -8.27
CA ALA A 940 11.51 37.96 -7.54
C ALA A 940 12.71 37.10 -7.11
N GLY A 941 12.57 35.79 -7.13
CA GLY A 941 13.59 34.81 -6.77
C GLY A 941 13.01 33.41 -6.79
N VAL A 942 13.83 32.41 -6.46
CA VAL A 942 13.44 31.01 -6.27
C VAL A 942 14.19 30.44 -5.07
N THR A 943 13.61 29.45 -4.41
CA THR A 943 14.24 28.66 -3.35
C THR A 943 14.33 27.20 -3.76
N SER A 944 15.18 26.42 -3.10
CA SER A 944 15.24 24.96 -3.27
C SER A 944 14.41 24.28 -2.20
N ASP A 945 13.75 23.18 -2.54
CA ASP A 945 13.06 22.29 -1.59
C ASP A 945 14.01 21.31 -0.88
N TRP A 946 15.23 21.16 -1.39
CA TRP A 946 16.22 20.21 -0.86
C TRP A 946 17.33 20.97 -0.09
N HIS A 947 17.61 20.56 1.17
CA HIS A 947 18.52 21.34 2.05
C HIS A 947 19.94 21.47 1.54
N ASP A 948 20.44 20.51 0.74
CA ASP A 948 21.79 20.51 0.20
C ASP A 948 21.89 21.10 -1.20
N ALA A 949 20.77 21.59 -1.73
CA ALA A 949 20.74 22.22 -3.04
C ALA A 949 20.51 23.74 -2.92
N GLN A 950 21.09 24.48 -3.85
CA GLN A 950 20.90 25.92 -3.98
C GLN A 950 20.20 26.23 -5.30
N ALA A 951 19.13 27.00 -5.25
CA ALA A 951 18.47 27.51 -6.43
C ALA A 951 18.67 29.04 -6.52
N THR A 952 19.09 29.52 -7.66
CA THR A 952 19.27 30.97 -7.93
C THR A 952 18.59 31.34 -9.24
N LEU A 953 17.89 32.48 -9.25
CA LEU A 953 17.24 33.03 -10.42
C LEU A 953 18.00 34.23 -10.96
N ASN A 954 18.34 34.21 -12.25
CA ASN A 954 18.93 35.33 -12.97
C ASN A 954 18.09 35.62 -14.22
N GLY A 955 17.27 36.66 -14.17
CA GLY A 955 16.27 36.94 -15.22
C GLY A 955 15.23 35.82 -15.25
N THR A 956 15.19 35.06 -16.34
CA THR A 956 14.33 33.88 -16.50
C THR A 956 15.08 32.55 -16.33
N THR A 957 16.39 32.59 -16.06
CA THR A 957 17.20 31.39 -15.93
C THR A 957 17.38 31.03 -14.47
N VAL A 958 17.01 29.82 -14.12
CA VAL A 958 17.28 29.22 -12.82
C VAL A 958 18.52 28.35 -12.90
N THR A 959 19.42 28.52 -11.94
CA THR A 959 20.54 27.61 -11.70
C THR A 959 20.26 26.85 -10.41
N TYR A 960 20.25 25.52 -10.51
CA TYR A 960 20.03 24.60 -9.40
C TYR A 960 21.27 23.74 -9.21
N GLU A 961 21.94 23.86 -8.07
CA GLU A 961 23.19 23.15 -7.81
C GLU A 961 23.18 22.38 -6.50
N PHE A 962 23.76 21.19 -6.51
CA PHE A 962 23.88 20.31 -5.34
C PHE A 962 25.07 19.38 -5.47
N SER A 963 25.47 18.80 -4.35
CA SER A 963 26.51 17.75 -4.30
C SER A 963 25.89 16.45 -3.79
N CYS A 964 26.12 15.37 -4.51
CA CYS A 964 25.65 14.04 -4.11
C CYS A 964 26.60 13.44 -3.06
N ASN A 965 26.23 13.54 -1.80
CA ASN A 965 27.01 12.98 -0.68
C ASN A 965 26.31 11.72 -0.13
N TRP A 966 26.03 10.76 -1.01
CA TRP A 966 25.44 9.49 -0.57
C TRP A 966 26.52 8.57 0.00
N ASN A 967 26.30 8.08 1.21
CA ASN A 967 27.11 7.05 1.87
C ASN A 967 26.83 5.64 1.32
#